data_d2dba67eae24010e6ca2c764117bb8f0
#
_entry.id   d2dba67eae24010e6ca2c764117bb8f0
#
_cell.length_a   1.000
_cell.length_b   1.000
_cell.length_c   1.000
_cell.angle_alpha   90.00
_cell.angle_beta   90.00
_cell.angle_gamma   90.00
#
_symmetry.space_group_name_H-M   'P 1'
#
loop_
_entity.id
_entity.type
_entity.pdbx_description
1 polymer ?
#
loop_
_entity_poly.entity_id
_entity_poly.type
_entity_poly.pdbx_seq_one_letter_code
_entity_poly.pdbx_strand_id
1 'polypeptide(L)'
;MCAYLDSASLTIVCARNTASRQGIEIEHPEMLREAAGLAEFGSYASFEGLTHICCICCICCICLEPSDALLGYELDSPVTTGQHDMADGMLVAIHQAAATSYASAWIESDPADLRRELLQGVRFSARFIVTYQAVLCAVVLCFAVWHWSGRVVARWRPIRSGSETVNNSTSSSSSTISGNATPPDVARARKYDEQSPLLNKHKSSKKPRPLQRSLRAIRALGIYQPQRIPLLHKPLPSNSTTLLILSLLAINIFYATFNIHWKLELAFVFSDRTAWMFVANLPWLYLLAAKNQPIKSLTGYSYENLNIVHRRLGEIMCLLALVHGAGMVAAWYCLLRPTGMTIWHFLSLPIIVLGLSALASFDLLYLTSLASFRQWWYEVFLGLHVVLQTAGLVLVFFHHRNGRIYVGIALAIFLIDRLVFRLVVKSRSTRADLTVMEDGETVLVSADWPLMNRWRNMLTALLGLDVRYGWSPTEHVFLTIPAMARKHILQAHPFTIASSAPARGQDHALFNLIIRAHDGFTRDLLHYAQTHTTATIRLDGPYGCIDALHMLQSSDVALVVVGGSGIAVAYPLVWALLHGHDAEGGRPRRRVGLIWVVHEASHVAWIGQERLDELREMGLRVAVPVPTSKAGRPDVAALAEATVHEMAGDEGVDCRVGVVVSGPDSMNRAVRNRCASMAWRGMDVNIAVEKYGW
;
A
#
# COMPACT_ATOMS: atom_id res chain seq x y z
N MET A 1 -7.70 -8.00 -28.76
CA MET A 1 -9.11 -8.24 -29.11
C MET A 1 -10.09 -8.03 -27.94
N CYS A 2 -9.62 -7.54 -26.79
CA CYS A 2 -10.48 -7.22 -25.61
C CYS A 2 -10.88 -5.74 -25.51
N ALA A 3 -10.68 -4.93 -26.52
CA ALA A 3 -10.82 -3.46 -26.40
C ALA A 3 -12.19 -2.92 -26.89
N TYR A 4 -13.16 -3.76 -27.24
CA TYR A 4 -14.42 -3.31 -27.87
C TYR A 4 -15.70 -3.98 -27.36
N LEU A 5 -15.68 -4.59 -26.19
CA LEU A 5 -16.91 -5.17 -25.62
C LEU A 5 -17.30 -4.43 -24.34
N ASP A 6 -18.56 -3.98 -24.30
CA ASP A 6 -19.24 -3.41 -23.14
C ASP A 6 -19.13 -4.35 -21.93
N SER A 7 -19.00 -3.81 -20.74
CA SER A 7 -18.74 -4.58 -19.51
C SER A 7 -19.80 -5.65 -19.24
N ALA A 8 -21.05 -5.40 -19.61
CA ALA A 8 -22.14 -6.36 -19.55
C ALA A 8 -21.92 -7.52 -20.54
N SER A 9 -21.43 -7.23 -21.74
CA SER A 9 -21.09 -8.23 -22.76
C SER A 9 -19.90 -9.10 -22.36
N LEU A 10 -18.93 -8.53 -21.64
CA LEU A 10 -17.77 -9.28 -21.15
C LEU A 10 -18.14 -10.28 -20.05
N THR A 11 -19.03 -9.88 -19.15
CA THR A 11 -19.54 -10.73 -18.06
C THR A 11 -20.36 -11.90 -18.63
N ILE A 12 -21.18 -11.65 -19.65
CA ILE A 12 -21.99 -12.66 -20.33
C ILE A 12 -21.08 -13.62 -21.12
N VAL A 13 -20.04 -13.12 -21.79
CA VAL A 13 -19.08 -13.96 -22.54
C VAL A 13 -18.24 -14.83 -21.58
N CYS A 14 -17.80 -14.30 -20.45
CA CYS A 14 -17.10 -15.09 -19.43
C CYS A 14 -18.01 -16.17 -18.83
N ALA A 15 -19.26 -15.82 -18.46
CA ALA A 15 -20.21 -16.78 -17.93
C ALA A 15 -20.57 -17.88 -18.94
N ARG A 16 -20.76 -17.53 -20.21
CA ARG A 16 -21.07 -18.47 -21.30
C ARG A 16 -19.92 -19.41 -21.61
N ASN A 17 -18.68 -18.93 -21.61
CA ASN A 17 -17.50 -19.78 -21.83
C ASN A 17 -17.26 -20.74 -20.65
N THR A 18 -17.54 -20.32 -19.42
CA THR A 18 -17.41 -21.17 -18.25
C THR A 18 -18.47 -22.27 -18.23
N ALA A 19 -19.72 -21.92 -18.57
CA ALA A 19 -20.83 -22.90 -18.66
C ALA A 19 -20.62 -23.90 -19.81
N SER A 20 -20.17 -23.47 -20.97
CA SER A 20 -19.87 -24.35 -22.12
C SER A 20 -18.73 -25.34 -21.84
N ARG A 21 -17.73 -24.95 -21.00
CA ARG A 21 -16.63 -25.86 -20.60
C ARG A 21 -17.04 -26.89 -19.54
N GLN A 22 -18.10 -26.61 -18.79
CA GLN A 22 -18.61 -27.52 -17.74
C GLN A 22 -19.74 -28.44 -18.22
N GLY A 23 -20.14 -28.36 -19.50
CA GLY A 23 -21.20 -29.19 -20.06
C GLY A 23 -22.59 -28.86 -19.50
N ILE A 24 -22.80 -27.66 -18.97
CA ILE A 24 -24.08 -27.21 -18.43
C ILE A 24 -24.85 -26.48 -19.54
N GLU A 25 -25.93 -27.06 -20.00
CA GLU A 25 -26.87 -26.42 -20.91
C GLU A 25 -27.72 -25.40 -20.12
N ILE A 26 -27.67 -24.13 -20.50
CA ILE A 26 -28.47 -23.08 -19.87
C ILE A 26 -29.81 -22.98 -20.61
N GLU A 27 -30.85 -23.60 -20.07
CA GLU A 27 -32.19 -23.63 -20.68
C GLU A 27 -33.00 -22.32 -20.57
N HIS A 28 -32.59 -21.32 -19.77
CA HIS A 28 -33.37 -20.11 -19.59
C HIS A 28 -32.52 -18.82 -19.69
N PRO A 29 -32.64 -18.05 -20.79
CA PRO A 29 -31.93 -16.76 -20.96
C PRO A 29 -32.49 -15.64 -20.08
N GLU A 30 -33.61 -15.81 -19.40
CA GLU A 30 -34.22 -14.74 -18.58
C GLU A 30 -33.51 -14.55 -17.23
N MET A 31 -32.94 -15.60 -16.62
CA MET A 31 -32.19 -15.45 -15.37
C MET A 31 -30.93 -14.59 -15.49
N LEU A 32 -30.35 -14.48 -16.68
CA LEU A 32 -29.22 -13.61 -16.94
C LEU A 32 -29.62 -12.12 -17.07
N ARG A 33 -30.89 -11.84 -17.38
CA ARG A 33 -31.43 -10.48 -17.41
C ARG A 33 -31.78 -9.95 -16.02
N GLU A 34 -32.26 -10.79 -15.12
CA GLU A 34 -32.49 -10.39 -13.73
C GLU A 34 -31.21 -10.10 -12.96
N ALA A 35 -30.13 -10.83 -13.22
CA ALA A 35 -28.81 -10.53 -12.64
C ALA A 35 -28.22 -9.19 -13.17
N ALA A 36 -28.55 -8.79 -14.38
CA ALA A 36 -28.19 -7.49 -14.95
C ALA A 36 -29.07 -6.35 -14.40
N GLY A 37 -30.35 -6.61 -14.08
CA GLY A 37 -31.27 -5.61 -13.52
C GLY A 37 -30.97 -5.21 -12.07
N LEU A 38 -30.29 -6.08 -11.29
CA LEU A 38 -29.84 -5.75 -9.95
C LEU A 38 -28.60 -4.82 -9.91
N ALA A 39 -27.96 -4.63 -11.05
CA ALA A 39 -26.82 -3.70 -11.19
C ALA A 39 -27.24 -2.23 -11.34
N GLU A 40 -28.51 -1.93 -11.67
CA GLU A 40 -28.99 -0.56 -11.85
C GLU A 40 -29.39 0.16 -10.55
N PHE A 41 -29.54 -0.54 -9.43
CA PHE A 41 -29.97 0.08 -8.15
C PHE A 41 -28.82 0.49 -7.20
N GLY A 42 -27.56 0.39 -7.62
CA GLY A 42 -26.38 0.73 -6.81
C GLY A 42 -25.55 1.86 -7.40
N SER A 43 -26.16 2.99 -7.80
CA SER A 43 -25.40 4.09 -8.37
C SER A 43 -24.48 4.75 -7.33
N TYR A 44 -23.20 4.93 -7.70
CA TYR A 44 -22.15 5.86 -7.27
C TYR A 44 -20.89 5.34 -6.55
N ALA A 45 -20.76 4.07 -6.20
CA ALA A 45 -19.50 3.64 -5.55
C ALA A 45 -18.87 2.33 -6.08
N SER A 46 -19.47 1.66 -7.06
CA SER A 46 -19.15 0.27 -7.37
C SER A 46 -18.48 -0.02 -8.72
N PHE A 47 -18.36 0.95 -9.60
CA PHE A 47 -17.85 0.67 -10.96
C PHE A 47 -16.32 0.51 -11.01
N GLU A 48 -15.55 1.24 -10.19
CA GLU A 48 -14.09 1.07 -10.12
C GLU A 48 -13.70 -0.27 -9.47
N GLY A 49 -14.46 -0.74 -8.48
CA GLY A 49 -14.22 -2.01 -7.80
C GLY A 49 -14.45 -3.25 -8.69
N LEU A 50 -15.48 -3.23 -9.53
CA LEU A 50 -15.85 -4.37 -10.39
C LEU A 50 -14.87 -4.60 -11.55
N THR A 51 -14.36 -3.54 -12.17
CA THR A 51 -13.36 -3.65 -13.25
C THR A 51 -12.00 -4.13 -12.74
N HIS A 52 -11.61 -3.74 -11.52
CA HIS A 52 -10.39 -4.21 -10.89
C HIS A 52 -10.50 -5.64 -10.35
N ILE A 53 -11.67 -6.05 -9.89
CA ILE A 53 -11.97 -7.46 -9.56
C ILE A 53 -11.84 -8.30 -10.84
N CYS A 54 -12.33 -7.83 -11.98
CA CYS A 54 -12.20 -8.52 -13.25
C CYS A 54 -10.74 -8.68 -13.69
N CYS A 55 -9.87 -7.67 -13.48
CA CYS A 55 -8.43 -7.79 -13.76
C CYS A 55 -7.72 -8.79 -12.86
N ILE A 56 -8.03 -8.81 -11.55
CA ILE A 56 -7.47 -9.82 -10.64
C ILE A 56 -8.06 -11.20 -10.95
N CYS A 57 -9.35 -11.31 -11.24
CA CYS A 57 -9.95 -12.56 -11.70
C CYS A 57 -9.32 -13.03 -13.01
N CYS A 58 -8.98 -12.15 -13.97
CA CYS A 58 -8.25 -12.53 -15.18
C CYS A 58 -6.83 -13.02 -14.86
N ILE A 59 -6.09 -12.34 -13.97
CA ILE A 59 -4.77 -12.80 -13.52
C ILE A 59 -4.91 -14.13 -12.76
N CYS A 60 -5.92 -14.27 -11.90
CA CYS A 60 -6.21 -15.51 -11.18
C CYS A 60 -6.66 -16.63 -12.14
N CYS A 61 -7.53 -16.34 -13.13
CA CYS A 61 -7.95 -17.33 -14.14
C CYS A 61 -6.79 -17.78 -14.99
N ILE A 62 -5.89 -16.87 -15.41
CA ILE A 62 -4.70 -17.24 -16.17
C ILE A 62 -3.72 -18.06 -15.31
N CYS A 63 -3.62 -17.76 -14.00
CA CYS A 63 -2.78 -18.51 -13.07
C CYS A 63 -3.43 -19.79 -12.55
N LEU A 64 -4.77 -19.90 -12.60
CA LEU A 64 -5.56 -21.04 -12.11
C LEU A 64 -5.98 -22.01 -13.23
N GLU A 65 -5.78 -21.67 -14.51
CA GLU A 65 -6.03 -22.65 -15.57
C GLU A 65 -5.21 -23.90 -15.28
N PRO A 66 -5.87 -25.03 -15.05
CA PRO A 66 -5.13 -26.29 -14.90
C PRO A 66 -4.41 -26.54 -16.22
N SER A 67 -3.12 -26.69 -16.12
CA SER A 67 -2.23 -26.93 -17.25
C SER A 67 -2.43 -28.33 -17.87
N ASP A 68 -3.66 -28.75 -18.12
CA ASP A 68 -3.88 -29.94 -18.94
C ASP A 68 -3.34 -29.72 -20.36
N ALA A 69 -3.29 -28.47 -20.83
CA ALA A 69 -2.54 -28.10 -22.02
C ALA A 69 -1.00 -28.11 -21.83
N LEU A 70 -0.51 -28.06 -20.56
CA LEU A 70 0.91 -28.16 -20.20
C LEU A 70 1.32 -29.59 -19.81
N LEU A 71 0.36 -30.47 -19.50
CA LEU A 71 0.56 -31.88 -19.16
C LEU A 71 0.21 -32.85 -20.30
N GLY A 72 -0.21 -32.32 -21.44
CA GLY A 72 -0.52 -33.11 -22.65
C GLY A 72 0.70 -33.70 -23.35
N TYR A 73 1.54 -34.41 -22.63
CA TYR A 73 2.45 -35.40 -23.22
C TYR A 73 1.92 -36.80 -22.88
N GLU A 74 1.15 -37.33 -23.82
CA GLU A 74 0.97 -38.77 -23.95
C GLU A 74 2.33 -39.41 -24.21
N LEU A 75 2.63 -40.40 -23.40
CA LEU A 75 3.89 -41.17 -23.38
C LEU A 75 4.09 -42.10 -24.60
N ASP A 76 3.29 -41.97 -25.69
CA ASP A 76 3.24 -42.89 -26.81
C ASP A 76 3.48 -42.27 -28.21
N SER A 77 4.39 -41.29 -28.35
CA SER A 77 4.83 -40.89 -29.69
C SER A 77 6.34 -40.98 -29.86
N PRO A 78 6.83 -41.48 -31.02
CA PRO A 78 8.26 -41.68 -31.25
C PRO A 78 8.98 -40.35 -31.40
N VAL A 79 10.13 -40.28 -30.78
CA VAL A 79 11.14 -39.23 -30.72
C VAL A 79 11.25 -38.45 -32.02
N THR A 80 10.80 -37.18 -32.02
CA THR A 80 11.28 -36.15 -32.93
C THR A 80 12.13 -35.15 -32.18
N THR A 81 13.34 -35.00 -32.64
CA THR A 81 14.45 -34.18 -32.18
C THR A 81 14.07 -32.74 -31.88
N GLY A 82 14.30 -32.29 -30.64
CA GLY A 82 14.36 -30.86 -30.28
C GLY A 82 13.98 -30.53 -28.85
N GLN A 83 14.99 -30.36 -28.00
CA GLN A 83 14.91 -29.82 -26.62
C GLN A 83 14.13 -30.66 -25.60
N HIS A 84 14.86 -31.63 -25.02
CA HIS A 84 14.40 -32.35 -23.83
C HIS A 84 14.29 -31.39 -22.63
N ASP A 85 13.16 -31.41 -21.94
CA ASP A 85 13.01 -30.80 -20.59
C ASP A 85 14.05 -31.43 -19.66
N MET A 86 14.60 -30.63 -18.72
CA MET A 86 15.62 -31.11 -17.78
C MET A 86 15.13 -32.31 -16.95
N ALA A 87 13.81 -32.37 -16.69
CA ALA A 87 13.19 -33.51 -16.00
C ALA A 87 13.28 -34.78 -16.87
N ASP A 88 13.05 -34.67 -18.18
CA ASP A 88 13.17 -35.80 -19.13
C ASP A 88 14.63 -36.19 -19.34
N GLY A 89 15.53 -35.23 -19.48
CA GLY A 89 16.97 -35.48 -19.57
C GLY A 89 17.53 -36.12 -18.29
N MET A 90 17.05 -35.71 -17.14
CA MET A 90 17.42 -36.28 -15.84
C MET A 90 16.82 -37.68 -15.65
N LEU A 91 15.58 -37.92 -16.12
CA LEU A 91 14.93 -39.22 -16.10
C LEU A 91 15.64 -40.22 -17.06
N VAL A 92 16.10 -39.76 -18.22
CA VAL A 92 16.93 -40.53 -19.14
C VAL A 92 18.29 -40.84 -18.50
N ALA A 93 18.93 -39.89 -17.86
CA ALA A 93 20.18 -40.09 -17.12
C ALA A 93 20.03 -41.05 -15.95
N ILE A 94 18.91 -40.97 -15.17
CA ILE A 94 18.59 -41.95 -14.12
C ILE A 94 18.37 -43.35 -14.71
N HIS A 95 17.74 -43.45 -15.87
CA HIS A 95 17.55 -44.75 -16.54
C HIS A 95 18.89 -45.34 -17.01
N GLN A 96 19.79 -44.53 -17.52
CA GLN A 96 21.14 -44.95 -17.90
C GLN A 96 22.00 -45.29 -16.67
N ALA A 97 21.85 -44.54 -15.54
CA ALA A 97 22.52 -44.80 -14.27
C ALA A 97 22.09 -46.14 -13.65
N ALA A 98 20.80 -46.46 -13.74
CA ALA A 98 20.25 -47.73 -13.22
C ALA A 98 20.76 -48.95 -14.04
N ALA A 99 21.19 -48.74 -15.27
CA ALA A 99 21.75 -49.80 -16.12
C ALA A 99 23.25 -50.08 -15.83
N THR A 100 23.94 -49.19 -15.08
CA THR A 100 25.36 -49.39 -14.75
C THR A 100 25.52 -49.89 -13.34
N SER A 101 26.23 -51.01 -13.16
CA SER A 101 26.45 -51.78 -11.92
C SER A 101 27.06 -50.98 -10.74
N TYR A 102 27.48 -49.71 -10.94
CA TYR A 102 28.08 -48.85 -9.92
C TYR A 102 27.02 -48.00 -9.13
N ALA A 103 25.83 -47.87 -9.67
CA ALA A 103 24.77 -47.04 -9.02
C ALA A 103 24.11 -47.77 -7.85
N SER A 104 24.14 -49.09 -7.80
CA SER A 104 23.48 -49.93 -6.79
C SER A 104 24.06 -49.84 -5.38
N ALA A 105 25.26 -49.30 -5.21
CA ALA A 105 25.92 -49.18 -3.87
C ALA A 105 25.48 -47.95 -3.05
N TRP A 106 24.77 -46.97 -3.67
CA TRP A 106 24.46 -45.69 -3.02
C TRP A 106 22.96 -45.37 -3.01
N ILE A 107 22.13 -46.15 -3.71
CA ILE A 107 20.67 -45.98 -3.80
C ILE A 107 20.06 -47.15 -2.99
N GLU A 108 19.46 -46.81 -1.82
CA GLU A 108 18.76 -47.82 -0.99
C GLU A 108 17.44 -48.28 -1.63
N SER A 109 16.91 -47.54 -2.60
CA SER A 109 15.61 -47.77 -3.23
C SER A 109 15.75 -48.46 -4.58
N ASP A 110 14.77 -49.29 -4.95
CA ASP A 110 14.66 -49.84 -6.32
C ASP A 110 14.58 -48.64 -7.33
N PRO A 111 15.40 -48.63 -8.39
CA PRO A 111 15.42 -47.56 -9.40
C PRO A 111 14.04 -47.27 -10.01
N ALA A 112 13.19 -48.27 -10.17
CA ALA A 112 11.83 -48.11 -10.69
C ALA A 112 10.91 -47.39 -9.68
N ASP A 113 11.06 -47.69 -8.40
CA ASP A 113 10.30 -47.03 -7.33
C ASP A 113 10.79 -45.59 -7.10
N LEU A 114 12.11 -45.35 -7.11
CA LEU A 114 12.66 -44.00 -7.03
C LEU A 114 12.16 -43.12 -8.17
N ARG A 115 12.17 -43.63 -9.42
CA ARG A 115 11.63 -42.90 -10.56
C ARG A 115 10.14 -42.57 -10.39
N ARG A 116 9.35 -43.51 -9.85
CA ARG A 116 7.92 -43.28 -9.59
C ARG A 116 7.71 -42.21 -8.52
N GLU A 117 8.44 -42.24 -7.40
CA GLU A 117 8.39 -41.22 -6.34
C GLU A 117 8.79 -39.83 -6.86
N LEU A 118 9.85 -39.72 -7.66
CA LEU A 118 10.29 -38.49 -8.29
C LEU A 118 9.20 -37.87 -9.18
N LEU A 119 8.64 -38.69 -10.10
CA LEU A 119 7.59 -38.22 -11.01
C LEU A 119 6.32 -37.80 -10.26
N GLN A 120 5.91 -38.56 -9.25
CA GLN A 120 4.75 -38.22 -8.42
C GLN A 120 4.98 -36.92 -7.67
N GLY A 121 6.20 -36.74 -7.10
CA GLY A 121 6.57 -35.54 -6.36
C GLY A 121 6.55 -34.27 -7.25
N VAL A 122 7.11 -34.35 -8.46
CA VAL A 122 7.13 -33.23 -9.41
C VAL A 122 5.72 -32.88 -9.89
N ARG A 123 4.90 -33.90 -10.28
CA ARG A 123 3.49 -33.69 -10.67
C ARG A 123 2.66 -33.11 -9.55
N PHE A 124 2.86 -33.58 -8.31
CA PHE A 124 2.20 -33.00 -7.15
C PHE A 124 2.62 -31.56 -6.96
N SER A 125 3.92 -31.23 -7.09
CA SER A 125 4.44 -29.85 -6.98
C SER A 125 3.76 -28.89 -7.95
N ALA A 126 3.69 -29.26 -9.22
CA ALA A 126 3.07 -28.45 -10.26
C ALA A 126 1.57 -28.17 -10.01
N ARG A 127 0.82 -29.18 -9.53
CA ARG A 127 -0.61 -28.99 -9.18
C ARG A 127 -0.79 -28.20 -7.90
N PHE A 128 0.06 -28.43 -6.92
CA PHE A 128 -0.05 -27.80 -5.60
C PHE A 128 0.20 -26.29 -5.66
N ILE A 129 1.04 -25.82 -6.58
CA ILE A 129 1.29 -24.39 -6.76
C ILE A 129 0.05 -23.60 -7.23
N VAL A 130 -0.90 -24.24 -7.90
CA VAL A 130 -2.17 -23.61 -8.29
C VAL A 130 -2.98 -23.24 -7.06
N THR A 131 -3.01 -24.11 -6.03
CA THR A 131 -3.67 -23.80 -4.77
C THR A 131 -2.99 -22.66 -4.01
N TYR A 132 -1.68 -22.47 -4.18
CA TYR A 132 -0.95 -21.33 -3.65
C TYR A 132 -1.47 -20.00 -4.22
N GLN A 133 -1.69 -19.93 -5.53
CA GLN A 133 -2.28 -18.74 -6.17
C GLN A 133 -3.68 -18.46 -5.62
N ALA A 134 -4.51 -19.49 -5.48
CA ALA A 134 -5.86 -19.36 -4.92
C ALA A 134 -5.82 -18.81 -3.47
N VAL A 135 -4.88 -19.27 -2.64
CA VAL A 135 -4.70 -18.76 -1.27
C VAL A 135 -4.30 -17.29 -1.26
N LEU A 136 -3.34 -16.87 -2.11
CA LEU A 136 -2.94 -15.46 -2.20
C LEU A 136 -4.10 -14.57 -2.67
N CYS A 137 -4.87 -15.02 -3.66
CA CYS A 137 -6.08 -14.32 -4.09
C CYS A 137 -7.12 -14.24 -2.97
N ALA A 138 -7.35 -15.31 -2.22
CA ALA A 138 -8.27 -15.31 -1.08
C ALA A 138 -7.81 -14.32 0.00
N VAL A 139 -6.52 -14.21 0.28
CA VAL A 139 -5.97 -13.22 1.21
C VAL A 139 -6.29 -11.80 0.74
N VAL A 140 -6.06 -11.48 -0.54
CA VAL A 140 -6.40 -10.15 -1.09
C VAL A 140 -7.90 -9.89 -1.01
N LEU A 141 -8.75 -10.88 -1.32
CA LEU A 141 -10.21 -10.75 -1.20
C LEU A 141 -10.67 -10.55 0.25
N CYS A 142 -10.07 -11.21 1.22
CA CYS A 142 -10.35 -10.98 2.65
C CYS A 142 -10.04 -9.53 3.05
N PHE A 143 -8.89 -8.99 2.61
CA PHE A 143 -8.58 -7.58 2.83
C PHE A 143 -9.56 -6.64 2.12
N ALA A 144 -9.98 -6.97 0.91
CA ALA A 144 -10.98 -6.21 0.17
C ALA A 144 -12.32 -6.17 0.90
N VAL A 145 -12.83 -7.31 1.33
CA VAL A 145 -14.07 -7.41 2.11
C VAL A 145 -13.96 -6.61 3.40
N TRP A 146 -12.83 -6.72 4.11
CA TRP A 146 -12.57 -5.93 5.31
C TRP A 146 -12.62 -4.43 5.05
N HIS A 147 -11.92 -3.97 4.01
CA HIS A 147 -11.85 -2.55 3.63
C HIS A 147 -13.23 -1.98 3.28
N TRP A 148 -13.95 -2.67 2.38
CA TRP A 148 -15.26 -2.21 1.92
C TRP A 148 -16.34 -2.30 3.00
N SER A 149 -16.34 -3.35 3.82
CA SER A 149 -17.26 -3.46 4.97
C SER A 149 -17.04 -2.31 5.97
N GLY A 150 -15.78 -1.94 6.24
CA GLY A 150 -15.44 -0.79 7.06
C GLY A 150 -16.00 0.53 6.50
N ARG A 151 -15.90 0.74 5.20
CA ARG A 151 -16.45 1.93 4.51
C ARG A 151 -17.98 1.98 4.55
N VAL A 152 -18.65 0.84 4.30
CA VAL A 152 -20.11 0.75 4.37
C VAL A 152 -20.58 1.04 5.79
N VAL A 153 -19.99 0.40 6.80
CA VAL A 153 -20.33 0.64 8.21
C VAL A 153 -20.06 2.10 8.62
N ALA A 154 -18.98 2.72 8.14
CA ALA A 154 -18.67 4.12 8.42
C ALA A 154 -19.74 5.08 7.84
N ARG A 155 -20.28 4.80 6.63
CA ARG A 155 -21.35 5.60 6.01
C ARG A 155 -22.67 5.57 6.79
N TRP A 156 -22.98 4.44 7.42
CA TRP A 156 -24.25 4.25 8.14
C TRP A 156 -24.17 4.68 9.61
N ARG A 157 -22.99 5.01 10.14
CA ARG A 157 -22.83 5.44 11.52
C ARG A 157 -22.97 6.96 11.64
N PRO A 158 -23.94 7.51 12.43
CA PRO A 158 -24.04 8.93 12.67
C PRO A 158 -22.82 9.44 13.45
N ILE A 159 -22.34 10.64 13.08
CA ILE A 159 -21.35 11.39 13.88
C ILE A 159 -22.06 11.87 15.14
N ARG A 160 -21.50 11.61 16.31
CA ARG A 160 -22.04 12.11 17.58
C ARG A 160 -21.69 13.58 17.73
N SER A 161 -22.71 14.44 17.86
CA SER A 161 -22.55 15.84 18.23
C SER A 161 -22.20 15.91 19.71
N GLY A 162 -21.06 16.50 20.03
CA GLY A 162 -20.83 17.01 21.38
C GLY A 162 -21.85 18.10 21.61
N SER A 163 -22.78 17.93 22.55
CA SER A 163 -23.64 19.02 23.00
C SER A 163 -22.78 20.02 23.76
N GLU A 164 -22.21 20.97 23.06
CA GLU A 164 -21.88 22.25 23.73
C GLU A 164 -23.22 22.87 24.10
N THR A 165 -23.61 22.77 25.36
CA THR A 165 -24.56 23.68 25.95
C THR A 165 -23.88 25.03 25.99
N VAL A 166 -23.90 25.75 24.88
CA VAL A 166 -23.73 27.19 24.89
C VAL A 166 -24.92 27.70 25.65
N ASN A 167 -24.73 28.02 26.92
CA ASN A 167 -25.65 28.86 27.67
C ASN A 167 -25.66 30.23 26.99
N ASN A 168 -26.43 30.36 25.93
CA ASN A 168 -26.86 31.63 25.40
C ASN A 168 -27.87 32.19 26.37
N SER A 169 -27.39 32.79 27.45
CA SER A 169 -28.14 33.86 28.12
C SER A 169 -28.14 35.05 27.18
N THR A 170 -29.03 35.03 26.20
CA THR A 170 -29.44 36.22 25.47
C THR A 170 -30.22 37.09 26.44
N SER A 171 -29.52 37.91 27.18
CA SER A 171 -30.10 39.10 27.76
C SER A 171 -30.30 40.12 26.64
N SER A 172 -31.52 40.15 26.08
CA SER A 172 -31.98 41.27 25.27
C SER A 172 -32.09 42.49 26.20
N SER A 173 -31.06 43.30 26.27
CA SER A 173 -31.12 44.64 26.87
C SER A 173 -31.59 45.63 25.83
N SER A 174 -32.89 45.88 25.80
CA SER A 174 -33.43 47.13 25.26
C SER A 174 -33.10 48.25 26.23
N SER A 175 -32.21 49.14 25.83
CA SER A 175 -31.88 50.37 26.55
C SER A 175 -33.03 51.36 26.43
N THR A 176 -33.68 51.65 27.57
CA THR A 176 -34.41 52.92 27.75
C THR A 176 -33.88 53.56 29.00
N ILE A 177 -33.25 54.72 28.84
CA ILE A 177 -32.75 55.60 29.87
C ILE A 177 -33.92 56.32 30.50
N SER A 178 -34.11 56.20 31.84
CA SER A 178 -34.65 57.30 32.66
C SER A 178 -34.31 57.05 34.13
N GLY A 179 -33.71 58.08 34.76
CA GLY A 179 -33.12 57.97 36.06
C GLY A 179 -34.19 58.05 37.18
N ASN A 180 -33.81 57.60 38.33
CA ASN A 180 -33.71 58.29 39.67
C ASN A 180 -33.45 57.28 40.75
N ALA A 181 -32.59 57.71 41.67
CA ALA A 181 -32.14 56.99 42.85
C ALA A 181 -33.20 56.83 43.96
N THR A 182 -33.11 55.71 44.66
CA THR A 182 -32.99 55.60 46.13
C THR A 182 -32.96 54.15 46.62
N PRO A 183 -32.12 53.79 47.63
CA PRO A 183 -32.03 52.47 48.23
C PRO A 183 -32.80 52.46 49.58
N PRO A 184 -32.69 51.41 50.38
CA PRO A 184 -32.79 49.98 50.31
C PRO A 184 -33.89 49.41 51.21
N ASP A 185 -34.29 48.17 51.08
CA ASP A 185 -34.72 47.34 52.19
C ASP A 185 -34.72 45.83 51.89
N VAL A 186 -33.89 45.18 52.63
CA VAL A 186 -34.04 44.03 53.49
C VAL A 186 -35.13 43.01 53.15
N ALA A 187 -34.62 41.77 52.92
CA ALA A 187 -35.23 40.49 53.27
C ALA A 187 -36.56 40.11 52.63
N ARG A 188 -36.44 39.33 51.55
CA ARG A 188 -37.40 38.27 51.28
C ARG A 188 -36.64 36.97 50.94
N ALA A 189 -36.63 36.07 51.94
CA ALA A 189 -36.24 34.68 51.76
C ALA A 189 -36.99 34.07 50.61
N ARG A 190 -36.29 33.73 49.53
CA ARG A 190 -36.83 32.85 48.52
C ARG A 190 -36.94 31.46 49.10
N LYS A 191 -38.16 30.97 49.23
CA LYS A 191 -38.49 29.58 49.44
C LYS A 191 -37.79 28.80 48.36
N TYR A 192 -36.87 27.96 48.74
CA TYR A 192 -36.34 26.91 47.86
C TYR A 192 -37.47 25.97 47.54
N ASP A 193 -37.81 25.87 46.29
CA ASP A 193 -38.74 24.86 45.73
C ASP A 193 -38.05 23.51 45.78
N GLU A 194 -38.43 22.70 46.75
CA GLU A 194 -37.84 21.39 47.08
C GLU A 194 -38.14 20.30 46.02
N GLN A 195 -38.66 20.67 44.84
CA GLN A 195 -39.03 19.74 43.78
C GLN A 195 -38.11 19.78 42.53
N SER A 196 -36.97 20.45 42.59
CA SER A 196 -35.97 20.28 41.55
C SER A 196 -35.26 18.95 41.77
N PRO A 197 -35.31 18.00 40.81
CA PRO A 197 -34.58 16.73 40.97
C PRO A 197 -33.08 17.00 40.98
N LEU A 198 -32.47 16.84 42.14
CA LEU A 198 -31.03 16.92 42.43
C LEU A 198 -30.21 15.81 41.76
N LEU A 199 -30.80 15.06 40.86
CA LEU A 199 -30.13 14.06 40.04
C LEU A 199 -30.04 14.56 38.60
N ASN A 200 -29.04 15.40 38.34
CA ASN A 200 -28.41 15.36 37.05
C ASN A 200 -28.03 13.89 36.81
N LYS A 201 -28.86 13.17 36.04
CA LYS A 201 -28.51 11.85 35.54
C LYS A 201 -27.19 12.02 34.84
N HIS A 202 -26.05 11.83 35.52
CA HIS A 202 -24.84 11.43 34.86
C HIS A 202 -25.24 10.32 33.89
N LYS A 203 -25.22 10.61 32.64
CA LYS A 203 -25.34 9.57 31.60
C LYS A 203 -24.26 8.56 31.93
N SER A 204 -24.64 7.50 32.64
CA SER A 204 -23.78 6.40 32.97
C SER A 204 -23.14 5.96 31.66
N SER A 205 -21.85 6.25 31.51
CA SER A 205 -21.05 5.75 30.40
C SER A 205 -21.28 4.23 30.33
N LYS A 206 -22.02 3.79 29.35
CA LYS A 206 -22.29 2.36 29.16
C LYS A 206 -20.96 1.68 28.98
N LYS A 207 -20.54 0.90 29.98
CA LYS A 207 -19.30 0.11 29.90
C LYS A 207 -19.29 -0.61 28.55
N PRO A 208 -18.21 -0.50 27.75
CA PRO A 208 -18.14 -1.13 26.44
C PRO A 208 -18.40 -2.64 26.59
N ARG A 209 -19.21 -3.21 25.68
CA ARG A 209 -19.48 -4.64 25.65
C ARG A 209 -18.16 -5.41 25.64
N PRO A 210 -18.04 -6.56 26.31
CA PRO A 210 -16.78 -7.31 26.44
C PRO A 210 -16.11 -7.56 25.06
N LEU A 211 -16.89 -7.88 24.04
CA LEU A 211 -16.41 -8.06 22.68
C LEU A 211 -15.75 -6.78 22.10
N GLN A 212 -16.33 -5.60 22.35
CA GLN A 212 -15.77 -4.34 21.88
C GLN A 212 -14.43 -4.04 22.59
N ARG A 213 -14.34 -4.38 23.88
CA ARG A 213 -13.09 -4.23 24.64
C ARG A 213 -11.99 -5.15 24.10
N SER A 214 -12.30 -6.40 23.79
CA SER A 214 -11.35 -7.35 23.18
C SER A 214 -10.89 -6.89 21.80
N LEU A 215 -11.80 -6.41 20.96
CA LEU A 215 -11.46 -5.87 19.64
C LEU A 215 -10.57 -4.64 19.72
N ARG A 216 -10.82 -3.72 20.69
CA ARG A 216 -9.96 -2.55 20.93
C ARG A 216 -8.57 -2.97 21.42
N ALA A 217 -8.48 -3.98 22.28
CA ALA A 217 -7.20 -4.50 22.76
C ALA A 217 -6.39 -5.15 21.61
N ILE A 218 -7.02 -5.96 20.74
CA ILE A 218 -6.39 -6.55 19.54
C ILE A 218 -5.89 -5.43 18.62
N ARG A 219 -6.69 -4.37 18.41
CA ARG A 219 -6.30 -3.21 17.61
C ARG A 219 -5.10 -2.50 18.23
N ALA A 220 -5.09 -2.28 19.55
CA ALA A 220 -3.98 -1.68 20.28
C ALA A 220 -2.68 -2.46 20.10
N LEU A 221 -2.75 -3.78 20.22
CA LEU A 221 -1.59 -4.67 19.95
C LEU A 221 -1.11 -4.56 18.49
N GLY A 222 -2.03 -4.46 17.53
CA GLY A 222 -1.69 -4.29 16.11
C GLY A 222 -1.04 -2.94 15.80
N ILE A 223 -1.52 -1.86 16.41
CA ILE A 223 -0.99 -0.50 16.24
C ILE A 223 0.41 -0.38 16.83
N TYR A 224 0.70 -1.04 17.94
CA TYR A 224 1.98 -0.91 18.66
C TYR A 224 3.18 -1.22 17.76
N GLN A 225 4.21 -0.37 17.86
CA GLN A 225 5.47 -0.51 17.14
C GLN A 225 6.62 -0.72 18.14
N PRO A 226 7.29 -1.89 18.11
CA PRO A 226 8.40 -2.19 19.01
C PRO A 226 9.58 -1.22 18.85
N GLN A 227 10.45 -1.19 19.84
CA GLN A 227 11.70 -0.42 19.78
C GLN A 227 12.64 -1.01 18.72
N ARG A 228 13.59 -0.18 18.28
CA ARG A 228 14.66 -0.64 17.39
C ARG A 228 15.46 -1.74 18.08
N ILE A 229 15.85 -2.77 17.32
CA ILE A 229 16.76 -3.79 17.83
C ILE A 229 18.13 -3.13 18.08
N PRO A 230 18.65 -3.13 19.31
CA PRO A 230 19.89 -2.40 19.63
C PRO A 230 21.06 -2.76 18.74
N LEU A 231 21.22 -4.07 18.43
CA LEU A 231 22.31 -4.58 17.62
C LEU A 231 22.25 -4.20 16.15
N LEU A 232 21.03 -4.15 15.56
CA LEU A 232 20.83 -3.93 14.12
C LEU A 232 20.46 -2.49 13.79
N HIS A 233 20.14 -1.64 14.78
CA HIS A 233 19.68 -0.26 14.65
C HIS A 233 18.52 -0.04 13.67
N LYS A 234 17.89 -1.14 13.19
CA LYS A 234 16.78 -1.12 12.23
C LYS A 234 15.45 -0.90 12.95
N PRO A 235 14.60 0.03 12.45
CA PRO A 235 13.25 0.19 12.99
C PRO A 235 12.41 -1.04 12.61
N LEU A 236 11.78 -1.65 13.61
CA LEU A 236 10.80 -2.70 13.39
C LEU A 236 9.48 -2.09 12.90
N PRO A 237 8.73 -2.77 12.04
CA PRO A 237 7.37 -2.35 11.66
C PRO A 237 6.39 -2.51 12.83
N SER A 238 5.15 -2.05 12.65
CA SER A 238 4.09 -2.31 13.63
C SER A 238 3.78 -3.80 13.73
N ASN A 239 3.20 -4.23 14.85
CA ASN A 239 2.89 -5.64 15.08
C ASN A 239 1.94 -6.21 14.02
N SER A 240 0.97 -5.43 13.54
CA SER A 240 0.09 -5.86 12.43
C SER A 240 0.87 -6.12 11.13
N THR A 241 1.83 -5.25 10.80
CA THR A 241 2.68 -5.44 9.62
C THR A 241 3.63 -6.63 9.81
N THR A 242 4.17 -6.80 11.02
CA THR A 242 5.01 -7.96 11.37
C THR A 242 4.22 -9.26 11.22
N LEU A 243 2.98 -9.31 11.73
CA LEU A 243 2.12 -10.48 11.60
C LEU A 243 1.83 -10.82 10.13
N LEU A 244 1.56 -9.80 9.30
CA LEU A 244 1.37 -9.99 7.86
C LEU A 244 2.61 -10.60 7.19
N ILE A 245 3.80 -10.09 7.52
CA ILE A 245 5.07 -10.60 6.98
C ILE A 245 5.32 -12.05 7.44
N LEU A 246 5.09 -12.34 8.73
CA LEU A 246 5.24 -13.70 9.26
C LEU A 246 4.21 -14.66 8.65
N SER A 247 2.98 -14.22 8.40
CA SER A 247 1.97 -15.03 7.71
C SER A 247 2.38 -15.34 6.27
N LEU A 248 2.92 -14.35 5.55
CA LEU A 248 3.45 -14.55 4.20
C LEU A 248 4.61 -15.56 4.20
N LEU A 249 5.55 -15.43 5.14
CA LEU A 249 6.65 -16.37 5.31
C LEU A 249 6.15 -17.78 5.63
N ALA A 250 5.19 -17.90 6.57
CA ALA A 250 4.62 -19.19 6.97
C ALA A 250 3.92 -19.89 5.79
N ILE A 251 3.16 -19.14 4.97
CA ILE A 251 2.53 -19.66 3.76
C ILE A 251 3.60 -20.17 2.78
N ASN A 252 4.67 -19.38 2.54
CA ASN A 252 5.75 -19.80 1.64
C ASN A 252 6.47 -21.05 2.17
N ILE A 253 6.78 -21.14 3.46
CA ILE A 253 7.39 -22.32 4.07
C ILE A 253 6.45 -23.53 3.94
N PHE A 254 5.16 -23.36 4.27
CA PHE A 254 4.19 -24.45 4.15
C PHE A 254 4.15 -25.01 2.73
N TYR A 255 4.02 -24.15 1.71
CA TYR A 255 3.95 -24.60 0.32
C TYR A 255 5.28 -25.17 -0.19
N ALA A 256 6.41 -24.73 0.32
CA ALA A 256 7.71 -25.28 -0.03
C ALA A 256 7.95 -26.66 0.59
N THR A 257 7.41 -26.95 1.78
CA THR A 257 7.77 -28.14 2.58
C THR A 257 6.66 -29.19 2.71
N PHE A 258 5.40 -28.82 2.47
CA PHE A 258 4.27 -29.74 2.63
C PHE A 258 4.37 -30.94 1.68
N ASN A 259 4.21 -32.14 2.22
CA ASN A 259 4.24 -33.42 1.49
C ASN A 259 5.56 -33.63 0.72
N ILE A 260 6.69 -33.22 1.31
CA ILE A 260 8.05 -33.52 0.84
C ILE A 260 8.58 -34.70 1.64
N HIS A 261 9.03 -35.73 0.95
CA HIS A 261 9.79 -36.82 1.55
C HIS A 261 11.25 -36.40 1.69
N TRP A 262 11.72 -36.27 2.94
CA TRP A 262 13.05 -35.78 3.26
C TRP A 262 14.13 -36.87 3.11
N LYS A 263 14.21 -37.43 1.92
CA LYS A 263 15.31 -38.31 1.49
C LYS A 263 16.25 -37.53 0.58
N LEU A 264 17.55 -37.72 0.73
CA LEU A 264 18.54 -37.00 -0.09
C LEU A 264 18.39 -37.33 -1.59
N GLU A 265 17.98 -38.56 -1.92
CA GLU A 265 17.67 -39.03 -3.27
C GLU A 265 16.49 -38.25 -3.90
N LEU A 266 15.57 -37.72 -3.07
CA LEU A 266 14.44 -36.92 -3.50
C LEU A 266 14.70 -35.39 -3.38
N ALA A 267 15.96 -34.98 -3.16
CA ALA A 267 16.34 -33.56 -3.11
C ALA A 267 15.91 -32.79 -4.36
N PHE A 268 15.85 -33.45 -5.51
CA PHE A 268 15.35 -32.88 -6.75
C PHE A 268 13.89 -32.39 -6.63
N VAL A 269 13.00 -33.16 -5.99
CA VAL A 269 11.59 -32.78 -5.81
C VAL A 269 11.46 -31.52 -4.95
N PHE A 270 12.25 -31.42 -3.89
CA PHE A 270 12.26 -30.21 -3.05
C PHE A 270 12.83 -29.01 -3.79
N SER A 271 13.93 -29.22 -4.53
CA SER A 271 14.53 -28.18 -5.37
C SER A 271 13.57 -27.67 -6.44
N ASP A 272 12.88 -28.56 -7.16
CA ASP A 272 11.85 -28.22 -8.15
C ASP A 272 10.70 -27.43 -7.49
N ARG A 273 10.23 -27.86 -6.30
CA ARG A 273 9.19 -27.18 -5.55
C ARG A 273 9.56 -25.73 -5.20
N THR A 274 10.79 -25.47 -4.78
CA THR A 274 11.27 -24.13 -4.46
C THR A 274 11.39 -23.26 -5.70
N ALA A 275 11.74 -23.83 -6.87
CA ALA A 275 11.71 -23.15 -8.16
C ALA A 275 10.28 -22.75 -8.56
N TRP A 276 9.31 -23.67 -8.42
CA TRP A 276 7.90 -23.34 -8.64
C TRP A 276 7.40 -22.23 -7.73
N MET A 277 7.77 -22.25 -6.45
CA MET A 277 7.45 -21.18 -5.51
C MET A 277 8.07 -19.85 -5.94
N PHE A 278 9.31 -19.86 -6.45
CA PHE A 278 9.95 -18.65 -6.95
C PHE A 278 9.17 -18.03 -8.10
N VAL A 279 8.91 -18.82 -9.17
CA VAL A 279 8.23 -18.28 -10.35
C VAL A 279 6.78 -17.87 -10.07
N ALA A 280 6.07 -18.61 -9.21
CA ALA A 280 4.71 -18.30 -8.79
C ALA A 280 4.59 -16.98 -7.99
N ASN A 281 5.64 -16.57 -7.30
CA ASN A 281 5.72 -15.30 -6.59
C ASN A 281 6.05 -14.11 -7.51
N LEU A 282 6.61 -14.32 -8.70
CA LEU A 282 7.00 -13.23 -9.60
C LEU A 282 5.85 -12.24 -9.90
N PRO A 283 4.66 -12.67 -10.38
CA PRO A 283 3.58 -11.75 -10.66
C PRO A 283 3.19 -10.89 -9.44
N TRP A 284 3.15 -11.49 -8.25
CA TRP A 284 2.84 -10.80 -7.01
C TRP A 284 3.92 -9.79 -6.63
N LEU A 285 5.20 -10.15 -6.78
CA LEU A 285 6.32 -9.27 -6.51
C LEU A 285 6.23 -7.99 -7.37
N TYR A 286 5.96 -8.15 -8.66
CA TYR A 286 5.83 -7.02 -9.59
C TYR A 286 4.55 -6.21 -9.32
N LEU A 287 3.44 -6.87 -9.01
CA LEU A 287 2.18 -6.21 -8.67
C LEU A 287 2.31 -5.35 -7.41
N LEU A 288 3.02 -5.85 -6.37
CA LEU A 288 3.26 -5.10 -5.12
C LEU A 288 4.18 -3.89 -5.33
N ALA A 289 5.03 -3.88 -6.36
CA ALA A 289 5.91 -2.77 -6.70
C ALA A 289 5.27 -1.74 -7.65
N ALA A 290 4.24 -2.14 -8.39
CA ALA A 290 3.57 -1.28 -9.35
C ALA A 290 2.86 -0.11 -8.65
N LYS A 291 3.01 1.10 -9.17
CA LYS A 291 2.36 2.29 -8.62
C LYS A 291 0.87 2.33 -8.97
N ASN A 292 0.52 1.83 -10.15
CA ASN A 292 -0.84 1.74 -10.66
C ASN A 292 -1.31 0.29 -10.60
N GLN A 293 -1.83 -0.11 -9.47
CA GLN A 293 -2.17 -1.49 -9.21
C GLN A 293 -3.61 -1.64 -8.70
N PRO A 294 -4.31 -2.72 -9.07
CA PRO A 294 -5.69 -2.94 -8.66
C PRO A 294 -5.84 -3.24 -7.16
N ILE A 295 -4.77 -3.69 -6.47
CA ILE A 295 -4.82 -3.96 -5.03
C ILE A 295 -5.20 -2.71 -4.24
N LYS A 296 -4.74 -1.50 -4.65
CA LYS A 296 -5.12 -0.22 -4.03
C LYS A 296 -6.64 -0.04 -4.01
N SER A 297 -7.30 -0.21 -5.13
CA SER A 297 -8.76 -0.01 -5.25
C SER A 297 -9.54 -1.04 -4.44
N LEU A 298 -9.02 -2.26 -4.30
CA LEU A 298 -9.65 -3.33 -3.54
C LEU A 298 -9.44 -3.17 -2.04
N THR A 299 -8.21 -2.91 -1.61
CA THR A 299 -7.81 -2.99 -0.19
C THR A 299 -7.57 -1.64 0.46
N GLY A 300 -7.52 -0.54 -0.32
CA GLY A 300 -7.16 0.79 0.16
C GLY A 300 -5.67 1.01 0.37
N TYR A 301 -4.84 -0.04 0.32
CA TYR A 301 -3.40 0.10 0.54
C TYR A 301 -2.69 0.61 -0.72
N SER A 302 -2.03 1.76 -0.61
CA SER A 302 -1.20 2.31 -1.68
C SER A 302 0.10 1.53 -1.86
N TYR A 303 0.81 1.78 -2.97
CA TYR A 303 2.08 1.12 -3.25
C TYR A 303 3.15 1.40 -2.16
N GLU A 304 3.12 2.56 -1.50
CA GLU A 304 4.04 2.86 -0.40
C GLU A 304 3.84 1.90 0.78
N ASN A 305 2.58 1.60 1.11
CA ASN A 305 2.24 0.66 2.17
C ASN A 305 2.60 -0.78 1.79
N LEU A 306 2.47 -1.14 0.51
CA LEU A 306 2.76 -2.48 0.00
C LEU A 306 4.25 -2.71 -0.27
N ASN A 307 5.05 -1.65 -0.38
CA ASN A 307 6.49 -1.76 -0.63
C ASN A 307 7.23 -2.59 0.44
N ILE A 308 6.77 -2.58 1.70
CA ILE A 308 7.38 -3.44 2.72
C ILE A 308 7.14 -4.93 2.40
N VAL A 309 5.96 -5.27 1.89
CA VAL A 309 5.62 -6.64 1.49
C VAL A 309 6.43 -7.04 0.26
N HIS A 310 6.55 -6.15 -0.74
CA HIS A 310 7.43 -6.35 -1.90
C HIS A 310 8.85 -6.70 -1.50
N ARG A 311 9.45 -5.93 -0.58
CA ARG A 311 10.83 -6.19 -0.11
C ARG A 311 10.96 -7.52 0.62
N ARG A 312 10.02 -7.88 1.49
CA ARG A 312 10.06 -9.16 2.22
C ARG A 312 9.81 -10.34 1.30
N LEU A 313 8.91 -10.20 0.34
CA LEU A 313 8.69 -11.23 -0.67
C LEU A 313 9.95 -11.44 -1.53
N GLY A 314 10.62 -10.35 -1.95
CA GLY A 314 11.88 -10.42 -2.68
C GLY A 314 12.98 -11.16 -1.90
N GLU A 315 13.11 -10.90 -0.58
CA GLU A 315 14.05 -11.64 0.29
C GLU A 315 13.72 -13.15 0.34
N ILE A 316 12.44 -13.50 0.46
CA ILE A 316 11.99 -14.91 0.45
C ILE A 316 12.31 -15.55 -0.90
N MET A 317 12.09 -14.84 -2.00
CA MET A 317 12.34 -15.36 -3.34
C MET A 317 13.84 -15.61 -3.61
N CYS A 318 14.74 -14.70 -3.18
CA CYS A 318 16.17 -14.94 -3.28
C CYS A 318 16.59 -16.17 -2.46
N LEU A 319 16.03 -16.35 -1.26
CA LEU A 319 16.26 -17.56 -0.47
C LEU A 319 15.74 -18.82 -1.18
N LEU A 320 14.56 -18.78 -1.79
CA LEU A 320 14.00 -19.90 -2.56
C LEU A 320 14.89 -20.25 -3.74
N ALA A 321 15.43 -19.26 -4.45
CA ALA A 321 16.36 -19.48 -5.58
C ALA A 321 17.68 -20.10 -5.13
N LEU A 322 18.24 -19.63 -3.99
CA LEU A 322 19.45 -20.24 -3.39
C LEU A 322 19.21 -21.69 -2.96
N VAL A 323 18.06 -21.97 -2.32
CA VAL A 323 17.68 -23.34 -1.92
C VAL A 323 17.47 -24.23 -3.16
N HIS A 324 16.86 -23.69 -4.22
CA HIS A 324 16.75 -24.40 -5.50
C HIS A 324 18.13 -24.78 -6.05
N GLY A 325 19.05 -23.82 -6.17
CA GLY A 325 20.39 -24.06 -6.67
C GLY A 325 21.16 -25.09 -5.82
N ALA A 326 21.11 -24.96 -4.50
CA ALA A 326 21.75 -25.93 -3.58
C ALA A 326 21.13 -27.33 -3.70
N GLY A 327 19.79 -27.42 -3.80
CA GLY A 327 19.09 -28.68 -4.00
C GLY A 327 19.41 -29.33 -5.33
N MET A 328 19.64 -28.55 -6.41
CA MET A 328 20.10 -29.08 -7.71
C MET A 328 21.53 -29.66 -7.63
N VAL A 329 22.43 -29.04 -6.84
CA VAL A 329 23.75 -29.59 -6.59
C VAL A 329 23.65 -30.90 -5.78
N ALA A 330 22.76 -30.96 -4.78
CA ALA A 330 22.50 -32.20 -4.05
C ALA A 330 21.94 -33.30 -4.96
N ALA A 331 21.00 -32.95 -5.84
CA ALA A 331 20.45 -33.87 -6.84
C ALA A 331 21.55 -34.37 -7.80
N TRP A 332 22.44 -33.48 -8.26
CA TRP A 332 23.61 -33.90 -9.05
C TRP A 332 24.46 -34.91 -8.26
N TYR A 333 24.76 -34.62 -6.99
CA TYR A 333 25.60 -35.49 -6.16
C TYR A 333 25.03 -36.90 -6.00
N CYS A 334 23.70 -37.00 -5.77
CA CYS A 334 23.04 -38.29 -5.51
C CYS A 334 22.67 -39.04 -6.78
N LEU A 335 22.21 -38.35 -7.84
CA LEU A 335 21.59 -38.99 -8.99
C LEU A 335 22.50 -39.00 -10.24
N LEU A 336 23.29 -37.95 -10.48
CA LEU A 336 24.06 -37.81 -11.72
C LEU A 336 25.55 -38.14 -11.54
N ARG A 337 26.13 -37.86 -10.36
CA ARG A 337 27.52 -38.22 -10.09
C ARG A 337 27.79 -39.74 -10.19
N PRO A 338 26.90 -40.64 -9.74
CA PRO A 338 27.10 -42.08 -9.91
C PRO A 338 27.13 -42.53 -11.36
N THR A 339 26.54 -41.77 -12.30
CA THR A 339 26.60 -42.03 -13.75
C THR A 339 27.93 -41.62 -14.41
N GLY A 340 28.87 -41.08 -13.61
CA GLY A 340 30.13 -40.53 -14.11
C GLY A 340 30.10 -39.07 -14.55
N MET A 341 28.95 -38.37 -14.38
CA MET A 341 28.86 -36.94 -14.71
C MET A 341 29.66 -36.11 -13.71
N THR A 342 30.70 -35.43 -14.20
CA THR A 342 31.51 -34.52 -13.36
C THR A 342 30.73 -33.25 -13.05
N ILE A 343 31.06 -32.59 -11.90
CA ILE A 343 30.44 -31.31 -11.51
C ILE A 343 30.66 -30.23 -12.58
N TRP A 344 31.81 -30.21 -13.25
CA TRP A 344 32.11 -29.22 -14.27
C TRP A 344 31.24 -29.43 -15.52
N HIS A 345 31.00 -30.70 -15.93
CA HIS A 345 30.06 -30.98 -16.99
C HIS A 345 28.63 -30.57 -16.63
N PHE A 346 28.16 -30.88 -15.42
CA PHE A 346 26.85 -30.47 -14.91
C PHE A 346 26.70 -28.94 -14.96
N LEU A 347 27.66 -28.19 -14.40
CA LEU A 347 27.62 -26.72 -14.35
C LEU A 347 27.74 -26.07 -15.71
N SER A 348 28.32 -26.77 -16.75
CA SER A 348 28.43 -26.26 -18.10
C SER A 348 27.20 -26.52 -18.98
N LEU A 349 26.21 -27.27 -18.49
CA LEU A 349 24.95 -27.45 -19.24
C LEU A 349 24.26 -26.10 -19.47
N PRO A 350 23.80 -25.78 -20.67
CA PRO A 350 23.24 -24.47 -21.02
C PRO A 350 22.11 -24.05 -20.09
N ILE A 351 21.24 -24.99 -19.69
CA ILE A 351 20.15 -24.72 -18.76
C ILE A 351 20.66 -24.34 -17.35
N ILE A 352 21.71 -25.02 -16.88
CA ILE A 352 22.33 -24.71 -15.57
C ILE A 352 23.03 -23.37 -15.61
N VAL A 353 23.75 -23.05 -16.71
CA VAL A 353 24.39 -21.73 -16.90
C VAL A 353 23.35 -20.61 -16.87
N LEU A 354 22.20 -20.78 -17.53
CA LEU A 354 21.10 -19.81 -17.49
C LEU A 354 20.55 -19.65 -16.07
N GLY A 355 20.36 -20.76 -15.33
CA GLY A 355 19.89 -20.74 -13.95
C GLY A 355 20.88 -20.04 -12.99
N LEU A 356 22.16 -20.34 -13.09
CA LEU A 356 23.21 -19.70 -12.30
C LEU A 356 23.33 -18.20 -12.61
N SER A 357 23.22 -17.84 -13.90
CA SER A 357 23.21 -16.43 -14.31
C SER A 357 21.98 -15.68 -13.79
N ALA A 358 20.80 -16.32 -13.77
CA ALA A 358 19.59 -15.78 -13.18
C ALA A 358 19.74 -15.60 -11.67
N LEU A 359 20.26 -16.61 -10.98
CA LEU A 359 20.54 -16.57 -9.54
C LEU A 359 21.50 -15.42 -9.21
N ALA A 360 22.63 -15.31 -9.95
CA ALA A 360 23.56 -14.21 -9.77
C ALA A 360 22.91 -12.83 -10.00
N SER A 361 22.02 -12.70 -10.99
CA SER A 361 21.29 -11.47 -11.25
C SER A 361 20.37 -11.08 -10.09
N PHE A 362 19.61 -12.02 -9.54
CA PHE A 362 18.70 -11.76 -8.41
C PHE A 362 19.44 -11.56 -7.08
N ASP A 363 20.54 -12.28 -6.84
CA ASP A 363 21.33 -12.09 -5.64
C ASP A 363 22.06 -10.74 -5.65
N LEU A 364 22.61 -10.32 -6.81
CA LEU A 364 23.19 -9.00 -6.97
C LEU A 364 22.13 -7.91 -6.85
N LEU A 365 20.93 -8.12 -7.40
CA LEU A 365 19.77 -7.26 -7.20
C LEU A 365 19.43 -7.10 -5.71
N TYR A 366 19.41 -8.19 -4.97
CA TYR A 366 19.15 -8.17 -3.53
C TYR A 366 20.25 -7.39 -2.77
N LEU A 367 21.52 -7.69 -3.03
CA LEU A 367 22.64 -7.04 -2.37
C LEU A 367 22.66 -5.53 -2.61
N THR A 368 22.41 -5.10 -3.86
CA THR A 368 22.34 -3.68 -4.21
C THR A 368 21.06 -3.00 -3.70
N SER A 369 20.03 -3.76 -3.31
CA SER A 369 18.78 -3.26 -2.72
C SER A 369 18.84 -3.13 -1.19
N LEU A 370 19.92 -3.54 -0.54
CA LEU A 370 20.10 -3.38 0.90
C LEU A 370 20.06 -1.90 1.31
N ALA A 371 19.55 -1.63 2.52
CA ALA A 371 19.33 -0.27 2.98
C ALA A 371 20.62 0.56 3.00
N SER A 372 21.77 -0.03 3.36
CA SER A 372 23.08 0.62 3.35
C SER A 372 23.47 1.09 1.95
N PHE A 373 23.43 0.20 0.97
CA PHE A 373 23.77 0.53 -0.42
C PHE A 373 22.84 1.63 -0.97
N ARG A 374 21.52 1.45 -0.75
CA ARG A 374 20.50 2.40 -1.21
C ARG A 374 20.62 3.78 -0.57
N GLN A 375 21.03 3.88 0.69
CA GLN A 375 21.24 5.18 1.35
C GLN A 375 22.45 5.94 0.80
N TRP A 376 23.49 5.21 0.39
CA TRP A 376 24.72 5.84 -0.11
C TRP A 376 24.63 6.15 -1.61
N TRP A 377 24.02 5.26 -2.40
CA TRP A 377 24.04 5.32 -3.87
C TRP A 377 22.66 5.06 -4.47
N TYR A 378 21.69 5.89 -4.11
CA TYR A 378 20.28 5.69 -4.49
C TYR A 378 20.06 5.59 -6.01
N GLU A 379 20.71 6.46 -6.80
CA GLU A 379 20.57 6.48 -8.27
C GLU A 379 21.18 5.22 -8.93
N VAL A 380 22.34 4.80 -8.42
CA VAL A 380 23.00 3.56 -8.89
C VAL A 380 22.14 2.34 -8.52
N PHE A 381 21.61 2.31 -7.29
CA PHE A 381 20.65 1.29 -6.89
C PHE A 381 19.47 1.22 -7.85
N LEU A 382 18.84 2.35 -8.18
CA LEU A 382 17.65 2.37 -9.04
C LEU A 382 17.97 1.87 -10.45
N GLY A 383 19.10 2.29 -11.03
CA GLY A 383 19.58 1.81 -12.33
C GLY A 383 19.86 0.30 -12.35
N LEU A 384 20.66 -0.16 -11.39
CA LEU A 384 20.98 -1.59 -11.25
C LEU A 384 19.73 -2.42 -10.98
N HIS A 385 18.79 -1.93 -10.16
CA HIS A 385 17.55 -2.63 -9.88
C HIS A 385 16.73 -2.88 -11.15
N VAL A 386 16.62 -1.89 -12.05
CA VAL A 386 15.91 -2.05 -13.32
C VAL A 386 16.65 -2.99 -14.26
N VAL A 387 17.96 -2.88 -14.39
CA VAL A 387 18.76 -3.70 -15.30
C VAL A 387 18.79 -5.17 -14.85
N LEU A 388 19.12 -5.41 -13.58
CA LEU A 388 19.27 -6.77 -13.04
C LEU A 388 17.95 -7.52 -12.99
N GLN A 389 16.83 -6.86 -12.60
CA GLN A 389 15.53 -7.53 -12.63
C GLN A 389 15.11 -7.92 -14.04
N THR A 390 15.39 -7.06 -15.04
CA THR A 390 15.06 -7.36 -16.44
C THR A 390 15.92 -8.50 -16.96
N ALA A 391 17.23 -8.47 -16.70
CA ALA A 391 18.14 -9.55 -17.02
C ALA A 391 17.70 -10.88 -16.36
N GLY A 392 17.41 -10.85 -15.06
CA GLY A 392 16.92 -12.01 -14.31
C GLY A 392 15.64 -12.61 -14.92
N LEU A 393 14.65 -11.77 -15.28
CA LEU A 393 13.42 -12.24 -15.93
C LEU A 393 13.70 -12.90 -17.27
N VAL A 394 14.56 -12.30 -18.10
CA VAL A 394 14.93 -12.88 -19.41
C VAL A 394 15.64 -14.23 -19.22
N LEU A 395 16.57 -14.31 -18.28
CA LEU A 395 17.30 -15.55 -18.00
C LEU A 395 16.37 -16.67 -17.49
N VAL A 396 15.43 -16.36 -16.56
CA VAL A 396 14.43 -17.32 -16.07
C VAL A 396 13.47 -17.75 -17.19
N PHE A 397 13.10 -16.86 -18.11
CA PHE A 397 12.24 -17.19 -19.25
C PHE A 397 12.88 -18.26 -20.15
N PHE A 398 14.19 -18.20 -20.36
CA PHE A 398 14.91 -19.20 -21.13
C PHE A 398 15.35 -20.42 -20.31
N HIS A 399 15.53 -20.23 -18.98
CA HIS A 399 15.92 -21.31 -18.08
C HIS A 399 14.86 -22.41 -17.97
N HIS A 400 13.57 -22.03 -17.80
CA HIS A 400 12.51 -23.00 -17.53
C HIS A 400 11.23 -22.72 -18.33
N ARG A 401 10.85 -23.66 -19.21
CA ARG A 401 9.70 -23.50 -20.12
C ARG A 401 8.39 -23.26 -19.37
N ASN A 402 8.11 -24.03 -18.31
CA ASN A 402 6.85 -23.97 -17.57
C ASN A 402 6.71 -22.70 -16.74
N GLY A 403 7.81 -22.01 -16.41
CA GLY A 403 7.82 -20.72 -15.72
C GLY A 403 7.47 -19.53 -16.61
N ARG A 404 7.44 -19.68 -17.94
CA ARG A 404 7.30 -18.56 -18.90
C ARG A 404 6.02 -17.76 -18.73
N ILE A 405 4.91 -18.40 -18.33
CA ILE A 405 3.63 -17.73 -18.10
C ILE A 405 3.77 -16.73 -16.94
N TYR A 406 4.34 -17.16 -15.83
CA TYR A 406 4.55 -16.29 -14.65
C TYR A 406 5.52 -15.14 -14.95
N VAL A 407 6.59 -15.43 -15.66
CA VAL A 407 7.57 -14.42 -16.12
C VAL A 407 6.90 -13.44 -17.09
N GLY A 408 6.10 -13.92 -18.03
CA GLY A 408 5.36 -13.10 -18.99
C GLY A 408 4.37 -12.16 -18.31
N ILE A 409 3.63 -12.63 -17.30
CA ILE A 409 2.71 -11.81 -16.50
C ILE A 409 3.49 -10.75 -15.71
N ALA A 410 4.59 -11.13 -15.05
CA ALA A 410 5.43 -10.18 -14.31
C ALA A 410 6.01 -9.09 -15.23
N LEU A 411 6.50 -9.47 -16.41
CA LEU A 411 7.00 -8.54 -17.42
C LEU A 411 5.89 -7.63 -17.95
N ALA A 412 4.70 -8.16 -18.22
CA ALA A 412 3.56 -7.36 -18.66
C ALA A 412 3.16 -6.31 -17.61
N ILE A 413 3.07 -6.70 -16.33
CA ILE A 413 2.80 -5.76 -15.21
C ILE A 413 3.86 -4.66 -15.19
N PHE A 414 5.13 -5.02 -15.29
CA PHE A 414 6.24 -4.06 -15.29
C PHE A 414 6.17 -3.07 -16.45
N LEU A 415 5.98 -3.57 -17.69
CA LEU A 415 5.92 -2.72 -18.87
C LEU A 415 4.69 -1.82 -18.87
N ILE A 416 3.52 -2.33 -18.50
CA ILE A 416 2.30 -1.55 -18.41
C ILE A 416 2.47 -0.43 -17.38
N ASP A 417 2.96 -0.73 -16.18
CA ASP A 417 3.15 0.30 -15.15
C ASP A 417 4.17 1.37 -15.56
N ARG A 418 5.29 0.95 -16.17
CA ARG A 418 6.38 1.87 -16.51
C ARG A 418 6.17 2.63 -17.81
N LEU A 419 5.76 1.95 -18.90
CA LEU A 419 5.63 2.56 -20.21
C LEU A 419 4.28 3.24 -20.40
N VAL A 420 3.17 2.53 -20.09
CA VAL A 420 1.84 3.06 -20.36
C VAL A 420 1.47 4.11 -19.31
N PHE A 421 1.46 3.73 -18.04
CA PHE A 421 0.99 4.66 -17.00
C PHE A 421 1.97 5.82 -16.79
N ARG A 422 3.23 5.53 -16.56
CA ARG A 422 4.18 6.54 -16.14
C ARG A 422 4.60 7.50 -17.26
N LEU A 423 4.76 7.02 -18.51
CA LEU A 423 5.20 7.87 -19.61
C LEU A 423 4.04 8.53 -20.37
N VAL A 424 2.92 7.83 -20.54
CA VAL A 424 1.82 8.28 -21.40
C VAL A 424 0.67 8.85 -20.59
N VAL A 425 0.15 8.10 -19.61
CA VAL A 425 -1.10 8.45 -18.94
C VAL A 425 -0.90 9.53 -17.88
N LYS A 426 0.07 9.37 -16.99
CA LYS A 426 0.22 10.22 -15.80
C LYS A 426 1.27 11.33 -15.91
N SER A 427 2.11 11.32 -16.95
CA SER A 427 3.16 12.33 -17.11
C SER A 427 2.65 13.56 -17.84
N ARG A 428 2.84 14.74 -17.22
CA ARG A 428 2.49 16.05 -17.82
C ARG A 428 3.58 17.07 -17.49
N SER A 429 3.77 17.99 -18.41
CA SER A 429 4.71 19.10 -18.23
C SER A 429 3.96 20.44 -18.19
N THR A 430 4.41 21.34 -17.33
CA THR A 430 3.94 22.70 -17.22
C THR A 430 5.07 23.64 -16.81
N ARG A 431 4.84 24.94 -16.93
CA ARG A 431 5.72 25.95 -16.35
C ARG A 431 5.32 26.19 -14.91
N ALA A 432 6.27 26.25 -14.01
CA ALA A 432 6.06 26.52 -12.61
C ALA A 432 6.96 27.67 -12.14
N ASP A 433 6.47 28.42 -11.18
CA ASP A 433 7.21 29.43 -10.46
C ASP A 433 8.01 28.79 -9.33
N LEU A 434 9.23 29.25 -9.14
CA LEU A 434 10.15 28.81 -8.09
C LEU A 434 10.39 29.97 -7.14
N THR A 435 9.98 29.82 -5.89
CA THR A 435 10.16 30.84 -4.86
C THR A 435 10.99 30.25 -3.72
N VAL A 436 12.12 30.86 -3.42
CA VAL A 436 12.88 30.54 -2.20
C VAL A 436 12.17 31.19 -1.02
N MET A 437 11.82 30.36 -0.02
CA MET A 437 11.10 30.81 1.16
C MET A 437 12.02 31.62 2.11
N GLU A 438 11.44 32.32 3.08
CA GLU A 438 12.15 33.19 4.02
C GLU A 438 13.24 32.47 4.86
N ASP A 439 13.13 31.17 5.03
CA ASP A 439 14.12 30.35 5.73
C ASP A 439 15.41 30.13 4.91
N GLY A 440 15.43 30.52 3.63
CA GLY A 440 16.56 30.33 2.73
C GLY A 440 16.89 28.87 2.36
N GLU A 441 16.17 27.89 2.92
CA GLU A 441 16.42 26.47 2.74
C GLU A 441 15.26 25.72 2.05
N THR A 442 14.13 26.38 1.87
CA THR A 442 12.91 25.77 1.30
C THR A 442 12.52 26.43 -0.02
N VAL A 443 12.18 25.61 -1.01
CA VAL A 443 11.66 26.08 -2.31
C VAL A 443 10.18 25.75 -2.39
N LEU A 444 9.38 26.77 -2.66
CA LEU A 444 7.99 26.62 -3.06
C LEU A 444 7.93 26.51 -4.58
N VAL A 445 7.43 25.40 -5.10
CA VAL A 445 7.16 25.21 -6.51
C VAL A 445 5.67 25.38 -6.72
N SER A 446 5.28 26.42 -7.45
CA SER A 446 3.87 26.79 -7.68
C SER A 446 3.52 26.75 -9.17
N ALA A 447 2.37 26.21 -9.51
CA ALA A 447 1.85 26.24 -10.86
C ALA A 447 0.33 26.45 -10.85
N ASP A 448 -0.18 27.30 -11.72
CA ASP A 448 -1.59 27.36 -12.02
C ASP A 448 -1.92 26.24 -12.99
N TRP A 449 -2.77 25.30 -12.55
CA TRP A 449 -3.04 24.08 -13.29
C TRP A 449 -4.44 24.08 -13.87
N PRO A 450 -4.58 24.04 -15.22
CA PRO A 450 -5.88 23.92 -15.86
C PRO A 450 -6.48 22.54 -15.57
N LEU A 451 -7.70 22.53 -15.06
CA LEU A 451 -8.43 21.32 -14.73
C LEU A 451 -9.33 20.86 -15.88
N MET A 452 -9.39 19.56 -16.07
CA MET A 452 -10.26 18.92 -17.05
C MET A 452 -11.47 18.31 -16.37
N ASN A 453 -12.65 18.47 -16.98
CA ASN A 453 -13.86 17.86 -16.44
C ASN A 453 -13.78 16.32 -16.48
N ARG A 454 -13.83 15.69 -15.31
CA ARG A 454 -13.72 14.24 -15.09
C ARG A 454 -14.79 13.43 -15.85
N TRP A 455 -15.94 14.02 -16.12
CA TRP A 455 -17.08 13.30 -16.71
C TRP A 455 -17.00 13.17 -18.23
N ARG A 456 -16.09 13.85 -18.89
CA ARG A 456 -16.05 13.90 -20.35
C ARG A 456 -15.47 12.64 -21.02
N ASN A 457 -14.68 11.82 -20.30
CA ASN A 457 -14.07 10.62 -20.87
C ASN A 457 -14.06 9.46 -19.85
N MET A 458 -14.99 8.52 -20.00
CA MET A 458 -15.11 7.33 -19.17
C MET A 458 -13.81 6.47 -19.18
N LEU A 459 -13.08 6.47 -20.29
CA LEU A 459 -11.81 5.73 -20.43
C LEU A 459 -10.70 6.32 -19.55
N THR A 460 -10.64 7.65 -19.39
CA THR A 460 -9.64 8.31 -18.53
C THR A 460 -9.96 8.13 -17.05
N ALA A 461 -11.23 7.99 -16.69
CA ALA A 461 -11.65 7.63 -15.33
C ALA A 461 -11.21 6.21 -14.95
N LEU A 462 -11.20 5.30 -15.94
CA LEU A 462 -10.82 3.89 -15.75
C LEU A 462 -9.28 3.70 -15.63
N LEU A 463 -8.50 4.48 -16.37
CA LEU A 463 -7.05 4.33 -16.49
C LEU A 463 -6.24 5.05 -15.39
N GLY A 464 -6.89 5.72 -14.47
CA GLY A 464 -6.20 6.52 -13.45
C GLY A 464 -5.71 7.86 -14.01
N LEU A 465 -6.23 8.94 -13.45
CA LEU A 465 -6.17 10.28 -13.99
C LEU A 465 -4.82 10.95 -13.66
N ASP A 466 -4.36 11.83 -14.54
CA ASP A 466 -3.22 12.71 -14.27
C ASP A 466 -3.64 13.95 -13.43
N VAL A 467 -2.69 14.82 -13.10
CA VAL A 467 -2.90 16.03 -12.27
C VAL A 467 -3.98 16.96 -12.82
N ARG A 468 -4.26 16.96 -14.14
CA ARG A 468 -5.31 17.79 -14.77
C ARG A 468 -6.74 17.42 -14.34
N TYR A 469 -6.94 16.25 -13.78
CA TYR A 469 -8.23 15.84 -13.24
C TYR A 469 -8.34 16.09 -11.73
N GLY A 470 -7.40 16.83 -11.18
CA GLY A 470 -7.32 17.16 -9.77
C GLY A 470 -6.50 16.14 -8.97
N TRP A 471 -6.44 16.39 -7.69
CA TRP A 471 -5.75 15.57 -6.69
C TRP A 471 -6.55 15.53 -5.39
N SER A 472 -6.20 14.58 -4.54
CA SER A 472 -6.78 14.42 -3.21
C SER A 472 -5.74 14.77 -2.13
N PRO A 473 -6.18 15.13 -0.91
CA PRO A 473 -5.27 15.27 0.21
C PRO A 473 -4.43 14.00 0.42
N THR A 474 -3.16 14.16 0.81
CA THR A 474 -2.15 13.10 0.98
C THR A 474 -1.57 12.51 -0.31
N GLU A 475 -2.06 12.91 -1.47
CA GLU A 475 -1.45 12.49 -2.72
C GLU A 475 -0.14 13.23 -2.99
N HIS A 476 0.76 12.58 -3.72
CA HIS A 476 2.06 13.10 -4.11
C HIS A 476 2.29 12.90 -5.61
N VAL A 477 3.25 13.63 -6.15
CA VAL A 477 3.70 13.52 -7.53
C VAL A 477 5.21 13.27 -7.58
N PHE A 478 5.66 12.68 -8.67
CA PHE A 478 7.08 12.63 -8.98
C PHE A 478 7.45 13.82 -9.86
N LEU A 479 8.32 14.66 -9.31
CA LEU A 479 8.80 15.88 -9.96
C LEU A 479 10.10 15.61 -10.71
N THR A 480 10.19 16.07 -11.95
CA THR A 480 11.40 16.14 -12.75
C THR A 480 11.57 17.56 -13.28
N ILE A 481 12.77 18.14 -13.17
CA ILE A 481 13.10 19.46 -13.72
C ILE A 481 14.28 19.30 -14.67
N PRO A 482 14.04 19.07 -15.96
CA PRO A 482 15.11 18.78 -16.93
C PRO A 482 16.12 19.94 -17.13
N ALA A 483 15.66 21.18 -16.88
CA ALA A 483 16.47 22.37 -17.06
C ALA A 483 17.59 22.53 -16.04
N MET A 484 17.51 21.88 -14.85
CA MET A 484 18.50 22.03 -13.79
C MET A 484 19.87 21.49 -14.18
N ALA A 485 19.93 20.23 -14.63
CA ALA A 485 21.17 19.60 -15.09
C ALA A 485 20.86 18.31 -15.85
N ARG A 486 21.79 17.88 -16.73
CA ARG A 486 21.64 16.64 -17.52
C ARG A 486 21.36 15.39 -16.66
N LYS A 487 21.96 15.31 -15.47
CA LYS A 487 21.72 14.19 -14.53
C LYS A 487 20.26 14.10 -14.06
N HIS A 488 19.51 15.22 -14.04
CA HIS A 488 18.13 15.25 -13.53
C HIS A 488 17.06 14.98 -14.60
N ILE A 489 17.42 14.82 -15.87
CA ILE A 489 16.47 14.58 -16.97
C ILE A 489 15.68 13.28 -16.75
N LEU A 490 16.34 12.24 -16.25
CA LEU A 490 15.74 10.92 -15.99
C LEU A 490 15.37 10.69 -14.53
N GLN A 491 15.75 11.60 -13.63
CA GLN A 491 15.43 11.51 -12.22
C GLN A 491 14.05 12.08 -11.94
N ALA A 492 13.27 11.37 -11.14
CA ALA A 492 11.94 11.80 -10.72
C ALA A 492 11.80 11.56 -9.22
N HIS A 493 11.66 12.66 -8.46
CA HIS A 493 11.63 12.65 -7.01
C HIS A 493 10.21 12.89 -6.49
N PRO A 494 9.73 12.12 -5.49
CA PRO A 494 8.39 12.24 -4.96
C PRO A 494 8.27 13.43 -4.01
N PHE A 495 7.21 14.22 -4.20
CA PHE A 495 6.84 15.32 -3.31
C PHE A 495 5.33 15.36 -3.12
N THR A 496 4.90 15.61 -1.88
CA THR A 496 3.48 15.74 -1.54
C THR A 496 2.91 17.01 -2.11
N ILE A 497 1.70 16.93 -2.61
CA ILE A 497 0.93 18.09 -3.05
C ILE A 497 0.49 18.84 -1.81
N ALA A 498 1.01 20.06 -1.64
CA ALA A 498 0.79 20.90 -0.44
C ALA A 498 -0.44 21.80 -0.57
N SER A 499 -1.00 21.93 -1.76
CA SER A 499 -2.23 22.69 -2.00
C SER A 499 -3.49 21.87 -1.68
N SER A 500 -4.58 22.56 -1.33
CA SER A 500 -5.90 21.93 -1.16
C SER A 500 -6.36 21.22 -2.42
N ALA A 501 -7.17 20.19 -2.25
CA ALA A 501 -7.82 19.50 -3.36
C ALA A 501 -8.76 20.47 -4.10
N PRO A 502 -8.78 20.48 -5.45
CA PRO A 502 -9.68 21.33 -6.21
C PRO A 502 -11.14 21.03 -5.90
N ALA A 503 -11.97 22.07 -5.84
CA ALA A 503 -13.40 21.91 -5.71
C ALA A 503 -14.02 21.43 -7.03
N ARG A 504 -15.20 20.81 -6.94
CA ARG A 504 -15.93 20.36 -8.14
C ARG A 504 -16.33 21.54 -8.99
N GLY A 505 -16.03 21.50 -10.28
CA GLY A 505 -16.40 22.54 -11.24
C GLY A 505 -15.44 23.72 -11.34
N GLN A 506 -14.28 23.66 -10.69
CA GLN A 506 -13.20 24.61 -10.95
C GLN A 506 -12.48 24.26 -12.25
N ASP A 507 -12.19 25.30 -13.05
CA ASP A 507 -11.45 25.16 -14.32
C ASP A 507 -9.93 25.28 -14.10
N HIS A 508 -9.50 25.86 -12.98
CA HIS A 508 -8.10 26.06 -12.59
C HIS A 508 -7.89 25.79 -11.11
N ALA A 509 -6.72 25.30 -10.75
CA ALA A 509 -6.33 25.11 -9.35
C ALA A 509 -4.85 25.42 -9.14
N LEU A 510 -4.56 26.07 -8.03
CA LEU A 510 -3.19 26.33 -7.60
C LEU A 510 -2.56 25.04 -7.09
N PHE A 511 -1.50 24.62 -7.75
CA PHE A 511 -0.71 23.43 -7.40
C PHE A 511 0.59 23.86 -6.73
N ASN A 512 0.83 23.39 -5.50
CA ASN A 512 2.01 23.78 -4.71
C ASN A 512 2.75 22.54 -4.20
N LEU A 513 4.10 22.61 -4.25
CA LEU A 513 4.99 21.68 -3.56
C LEU A 513 5.91 22.48 -2.64
N ILE A 514 6.04 22.06 -1.38
CA ILE A 514 6.97 22.63 -0.39
C ILE A 514 8.16 21.69 -0.29
N ILE A 515 9.33 22.12 -0.78
CA ILE A 515 10.51 21.28 -0.92
C ILE A 515 11.66 21.86 -0.10
N ARG A 516 11.95 21.22 1.04
CA ARG A 516 13.12 21.59 1.84
C ARG A 516 14.38 21.00 1.24
N ALA A 517 15.41 21.82 1.11
CA ALA A 517 16.72 21.41 0.63
C ALA A 517 17.42 20.51 1.66
N HIS A 518 17.89 19.36 1.20
CA HIS A 518 18.77 18.45 1.93
C HIS A 518 20.02 18.22 1.09
N ASP A 519 20.12 17.06 0.43
CA ASP A 519 21.21 16.68 -0.43
C ASP A 519 20.73 16.34 -1.86
N GLY A 520 21.65 16.27 -2.81
CA GLY A 520 21.35 15.86 -4.19
C GLY A 520 20.35 16.79 -4.88
N PHE A 521 19.27 16.19 -5.43
CA PHE A 521 18.27 16.92 -6.22
C PHE A 521 17.70 18.16 -5.51
N THR A 522 17.37 18.07 -4.22
CA THR A 522 16.72 19.16 -3.49
C THR A 522 17.68 20.32 -3.24
N ARG A 523 18.98 20.06 -3.04
CA ARG A 523 20.01 21.10 -2.94
C ARG A 523 20.24 21.76 -4.29
N ASP A 524 20.34 20.97 -5.37
CA ASP A 524 20.48 21.51 -6.72
C ASP A 524 19.27 22.37 -7.12
N LEU A 525 18.06 21.97 -6.69
CA LEU A 525 16.84 22.77 -6.89
C LEU A 525 16.89 24.10 -6.16
N LEU A 526 17.38 24.15 -4.93
CA LEU A 526 17.54 25.40 -4.18
C LEU A 526 18.52 26.35 -4.90
N HIS A 527 19.69 25.85 -5.32
CA HIS A 527 20.65 26.66 -6.07
C HIS A 527 20.09 27.16 -7.40
N TYR A 528 19.32 26.33 -8.09
CA TYR A 528 18.65 26.71 -9.33
C TYR A 528 17.60 27.81 -9.08
N ALA A 529 16.77 27.66 -8.03
CA ALA A 529 15.74 28.65 -7.67
C ALA A 529 16.28 29.99 -7.20
N GLN A 530 17.52 30.05 -6.70
CA GLN A 530 18.20 31.32 -6.36
C GLN A 530 18.53 32.19 -7.59
N THR A 531 18.62 31.58 -8.76
CA THR A 531 18.99 32.27 -10.02
C THR A 531 17.85 32.27 -11.05
N HIS A 532 16.86 31.40 -10.91
CA HIS A 532 15.76 31.25 -11.85
C HIS A 532 14.42 31.23 -11.09
N THR A 533 13.56 32.19 -11.42
CA THR A 533 12.22 32.30 -10.81
C THR A 533 11.21 31.36 -11.43
N THR A 534 11.48 30.75 -12.59
CA THR A 534 10.57 29.85 -13.29
C THR A 534 11.31 28.66 -13.89
N ALA A 535 10.63 27.52 -13.98
CA ALA A 535 11.14 26.32 -14.65
C ALA A 535 10.03 25.55 -15.36
N THR A 536 10.40 24.83 -16.43
CA THR A 536 9.53 23.78 -16.97
C THR A 536 9.68 22.53 -16.10
N ILE A 537 8.60 22.13 -15.45
CA ILE A 537 8.53 20.94 -14.62
C ILE A 537 7.77 19.83 -15.35
N ARG A 538 8.13 18.59 -15.08
CA ARG A 538 7.37 17.42 -15.47
C ARG A 538 6.88 16.69 -14.21
N LEU A 539 5.57 16.51 -14.13
CA LEU A 539 4.90 15.80 -13.04
C LEU A 539 4.43 14.44 -13.52
N ASP A 540 4.67 13.41 -12.72
CA ASP A 540 4.16 12.05 -12.88
C ASP A 540 3.31 11.73 -11.64
N GLY A 541 2.01 11.61 -11.79
CA GLY A 541 1.04 11.41 -10.71
C GLY A 541 -0.36 11.94 -11.04
N PRO A 542 -1.23 12.08 -10.02
CA PRO A 542 -0.99 11.89 -8.59
C PRO A 542 -0.98 10.41 -8.15
N TYR A 543 -0.29 10.15 -7.05
CA TYR A 543 -0.20 8.86 -6.38
C TYR A 543 -0.51 9.01 -4.88
N GLY A 544 -0.81 7.93 -4.19
CA GLY A 544 -1.16 7.92 -2.77
C GLY A 544 -2.55 7.31 -2.53
N CYS A 545 -3.09 7.43 -1.32
CA CYS A 545 -4.44 6.98 -1.00
C CYS A 545 -5.16 8.00 -0.13
N ILE A 546 -6.49 7.97 -0.16
CA ILE A 546 -7.36 8.89 0.59
C ILE A 546 -7.84 8.29 1.93
N ASP A 547 -7.30 7.14 2.34
CA ASP A 547 -7.79 6.43 3.53
C ASP A 547 -7.55 7.20 4.82
N ALA A 548 -6.45 7.97 4.90
CA ALA A 548 -6.20 8.88 6.01
C ALA A 548 -7.33 9.93 6.14
N LEU A 549 -7.75 10.54 5.04
CA LEU A 549 -8.88 11.47 5.01
C LEU A 549 -10.18 10.78 5.42
N HIS A 550 -10.51 9.62 4.86
CA HIS A 550 -11.73 8.89 5.22
C HIS A 550 -11.75 8.45 6.68
N MET A 551 -10.60 8.04 7.23
CA MET A 551 -10.46 7.73 8.65
C MET A 551 -10.78 8.96 9.51
N LEU A 552 -10.19 10.10 9.19
CA LEU A 552 -10.46 11.36 9.90
C LEU A 552 -11.92 11.81 9.73
N GLN A 553 -12.48 11.66 8.52
CA GLN A 553 -13.89 11.99 8.22
C GLN A 553 -14.88 11.11 8.98
N SER A 554 -14.52 9.88 9.32
CA SER A 554 -15.37 8.97 10.11
C SER A 554 -15.21 9.12 11.62
N SER A 555 -14.33 10.01 12.09
CA SER A 555 -14.01 10.24 13.48
C SER A 555 -14.76 11.45 14.06
N ASP A 556 -15.02 11.43 15.36
CA ASP A 556 -15.64 12.54 16.08
C ASP A 556 -14.58 13.60 16.44
N VAL A 557 -13.34 13.13 16.71
CA VAL A 557 -12.13 13.95 16.90
C VAL A 557 -11.12 13.57 15.83
N ALA A 558 -10.67 14.54 15.05
CA ALA A 558 -9.65 14.40 14.02
C ALA A 558 -8.40 15.18 14.42
N LEU A 559 -7.30 14.50 14.69
CA LEU A 559 -6.02 15.10 15.07
C LEU A 559 -4.98 14.84 14.01
N VAL A 560 -4.34 15.90 13.52
CA VAL A 560 -3.20 15.82 12.60
C VAL A 560 -1.94 16.29 13.32
N VAL A 561 -0.91 15.45 13.37
CA VAL A 561 0.34 15.68 14.09
C VAL A 561 1.49 15.66 13.10
N VAL A 562 2.16 16.80 12.92
CA VAL A 562 3.21 16.89 11.89
C VAL A 562 4.48 17.56 12.39
N GLY A 563 5.61 17.16 11.76
CA GLY A 563 6.93 17.74 12.00
C GLY A 563 7.50 18.35 10.73
N GLY A 564 7.97 19.60 10.81
CA GLY A 564 8.63 20.30 9.71
C GLY A 564 7.77 20.33 8.44
N SER A 565 8.35 19.88 7.32
CA SER A 565 7.68 19.84 6.00
C SER A 565 6.49 18.87 5.90
N GLY A 566 6.22 18.08 6.96
CA GLY A 566 4.98 17.30 7.06
C GLY A 566 3.70 18.15 6.99
N ILE A 567 3.83 19.46 7.13
CA ILE A 567 2.73 20.40 6.93
C ILE A 567 2.15 20.34 5.52
N ALA A 568 2.94 19.93 4.52
CA ALA A 568 2.45 19.68 3.17
C ALA A 568 1.36 18.60 3.10
N VAL A 569 1.32 17.67 4.08
CA VAL A 569 0.23 16.71 4.26
C VAL A 569 -0.90 17.29 5.07
N ALA A 570 -0.53 17.97 6.17
CA ALA A 570 -1.52 18.42 7.15
C ALA A 570 -2.47 19.47 6.55
N TYR A 571 -1.94 20.44 5.82
CA TYR A 571 -2.74 21.53 5.29
C TYR A 571 -3.89 21.05 4.39
N PRO A 572 -3.64 20.24 3.33
CA PRO A 572 -4.74 19.74 2.49
C PRO A 572 -5.75 18.86 3.25
N LEU A 573 -5.30 18.09 4.25
CA LEU A 573 -6.18 17.26 5.08
C LEU A 573 -7.10 18.11 5.95
N VAL A 574 -6.52 19.09 6.66
CA VAL A 574 -7.28 19.99 7.53
C VAL A 574 -8.26 20.82 6.72
N TRP A 575 -7.81 21.36 5.59
CA TRP A 575 -8.68 22.08 4.66
C TRP A 575 -9.88 21.25 4.24
N ALA A 576 -9.67 20.01 3.79
CA ALA A 576 -10.74 19.11 3.36
C ALA A 576 -11.69 18.70 4.51
N LEU A 577 -11.20 18.65 5.76
CA LEU A 577 -12.02 18.34 6.93
C LEU A 577 -12.92 19.51 7.32
N LEU A 578 -12.46 20.74 7.19
CA LEU A 578 -13.20 21.95 7.57
C LEU A 578 -14.20 22.37 6.48
N HIS A 579 -13.80 22.40 5.22
CA HIS A 579 -14.67 22.81 4.10
C HIS A 579 -15.68 21.74 3.69
N GLY A 580 -15.44 20.47 3.98
CA GLY A 580 -16.37 19.38 3.64
C GLY A 580 -17.67 19.39 4.47
N HIS A 581 -17.81 20.30 5.44
CA HIS A 581 -19.00 20.42 6.28
C HIS A 581 -20.11 21.31 5.70
N ASP A 582 -19.73 22.29 4.89
CA ASP A 582 -20.69 23.28 4.38
C ASP A 582 -21.60 22.74 3.26
N ALA A 583 -21.19 21.65 2.61
CA ALA A 583 -21.90 21.03 1.49
C ALA A 583 -23.04 20.06 1.91
N GLU A 584 -23.06 19.57 3.16
CA GLU A 584 -24.06 18.60 3.64
C GLU A 584 -24.78 19.15 4.89
N GLY A 585 -25.70 20.07 4.69
CA GLY A 585 -26.46 20.74 5.74
C GLY A 585 -26.90 19.80 6.86
N GLY A 586 -26.48 20.10 8.10
CA GLY A 586 -27.01 19.51 9.33
C GLY A 586 -26.17 18.43 10.03
N ARG A 587 -24.97 18.10 9.57
CA ARG A 587 -24.09 17.18 10.34
C ARG A 587 -23.38 17.90 11.48
N PRO A 588 -23.26 17.28 12.67
CA PRO A 588 -22.56 17.87 13.81
C PRO A 588 -21.12 18.18 13.47
N ARG A 589 -20.65 19.37 13.91
CA ARG A 589 -19.32 19.88 13.62
C ARG A 589 -18.26 18.99 14.25
N ARG A 590 -17.39 18.41 13.42
CA ARG A 590 -16.23 17.59 13.84
C ARG A 590 -15.21 18.47 14.54
N ARG A 591 -14.59 17.97 15.59
CA ARG A 591 -13.49 18.65 16.30
C ARG A 591 -12.18 18.33 15.58
N VAL A 592 -11.55 19.34 14.99
CA VAL A 592 -10.31 19.19 14.22
C VAL A 592 -9.16 19.87 14.95
N GLY A 593 -8.04 19.15 15.13
CA GLY A 593 -6.83 19.65 15.75
C GLY A 593 -5.59 19.43 14.87
N LEU A 594 -4.66 20.38 14.95
CA LEU A 594 -3.36 20.33 14.32
C LEU A 594 -2.27 20.57 15.35
N ILE A 595 -1.31 19.65 15.46
CA ILE A 595 -0.06 19.85 16.20
C ILE A 595 1.06 19.92 15.17
N TRP A 596 1.74 21.07 15.09
CA TRP A 596 2.81 21.28 14.14
C TRP A 596 4.12 21.62 14.84
N VAL A 597 5.06 20.68 14.83
CA VAL A 597 6.39 20.84 15.44
C VAL A 597 7.34 21.39 14.38
N VAL A 598 7.87 22.57 14.62
CA VAL A 598 8.81 23.26 13.72
C VAL A 598 10.21 23.31 14.33
N HIS A 599 11.24 23.39 13.47
CA HIS A 599 12.62 23.57 13.92
C HIS A 599 12.89 25.03 14.24
N GLU A 600 12.47 25.93 13.37
CA GLU A 600 12.61 27.38 13.50
C GLU A 600 11.26 28.09 13.37
N ALA A 601 11.17 29.29 13.90
CA ALA A 601 9.94 30.08 13.86
C ALA A 601 9.58 30.48 12.41
N SER A 602 10.58 30.74 11.55
CA SER A 602 10.44 31.05 10.13
C SER A 602 9.69 29.97 9.34
N HIS A 603 9.72 28.70 9.79
CA HIS A 603 9.01 27.60 9.11
C HIS A 603 7.49 27.76 9.13
N VAL A 604 6.94 28.58 10.03
CA VAL A 604 5.49 28.85 10.07
C VAL A 604 5.04 29.61 8.82
N ALA A 605 5.94 30.39 8.21
CA ALA A 605 5.69 31.11 6.97
C ALA A 605 5.48 30.19 5.74
N TRP A 606 5.79 28.88 5.81
CA TRP A 606 5.58 27.95 4.68
C TRP A 606 4.12 27.85 4.22
N ILE A 607 3.16 28.07 5.11
CA ILE A 607 1.73 28.13 4.76
C ILE A 607 1.23 29.57 4.67
N GLY A 608 1.88 30.49 5.39
CA GLY A 608 1.41 31.86 5.63
C GLY A 608 0.47 31.95 6.85
N GLN A 609 0.67 33.01 7.61
CA GLN A 609 -0.11 33.25 8.85
C GLN A 609 -1.60 33.44 8.55
N GLU A 610 -1.93 34.15 7.48
CA GLU A 610 -3.32 34.42 7.05
C GLU A 610 -4.12 33.12 6.87
N ARG A 611 -3.53 32.12 6.19
CA ARG A 611 -4.19 30.82 5.99
C ARG A 611 -4.37 30.02 7.28
N LEU A 612 -3.45 30.15 8.23
CA LEU A 612 -3.60 29.53 9.53
C LEU A 612 -4.72 30.20 10.35
N ASP A 613 -4.84 31.52 10.23
CA ASP A 613 -5.87 32.29 10.92
C ASP A 613 -7.27 31.99 10.33
N GLU A 614 -7.37 31.90 9.00
CA GLU A 614 -8.58 31.43 8.31
C GLU A 614 -9.03 30.05 8.82
N LEU A 615 -8.12 29.10 8.93
CA LEU A 615 -8.42 27.77 9.47
C LEU A 615 -8.84 27.80 10.94
N ARG A 616 -8.27 28.71 11.75
CA ARG A 616 -8.68 28.93 13.16
C ARG A 616 -10.09 29.48 13.25
N GLU A 617 -10.44 30.46 12.40
CA GLU A 617 -11.79 31.02 12.32
C GLU A 617 -12.82 29.94 11.96
N MET A 618 -12.46 28.99 11.09
CA MET A 618 -13.28 27.83 10.77
C MET A 618 -13.36 26.79 11.91
N GLY A 619 -12.63 27.00 13.02
CA GLY A 619 -12.67 26.16 14.22
C GLY A 619 -11.56 25.13 14.33
N LEU A 620 -10.44 25.29 13.60
CA LEU A 620 -9.25 24.48 13.81
C LEU A 620 -8.57 24.83 15.14
N ARG A 621 -8.31 23.82 15.96
CA ARG A 621 -7.41 23.95 17.11
C ARG A 621 -5.96 23.73 16.69
N VAL A 622 -5.14 24.77 16.77
CA VAL A 622 -3.73 24.73 16.36
C VAL A 622 -2.82 24.82 17.56
N ALA A 623 -1.92 23.85 17.69
CA ALA A 623 -0.83 23.86 18.65
C ALA A 623 0.52 23.86 17.90
N VAL A 624 1.26 24.95 17.99
CA VAL A 624 2.65 25.04 17.49
C VAL A 624 3.55 25.18 18.73
N PRO A 625 4.18 24.08 19.18
CA PRO A 625 5.12 24.15 20.30
C PRO A 625 6.30 25.07 20.00
N VAL A 626 7.01 25.49 21.04
CA VAL A 626 8.23 26.29 20.91
C VAL A 626 9.19 25.59 19.94
N PRO A 627 9.79 26.32 18.97
CA PRO A 627 10.68 25.75 17.98
C PRO A 627 11.78 24.89 18.59
N THR A 628 12.07 23.75 17.96
CA THR A 628 13.03 22.78 18.52
C THR A 628 14.46 23.27 18.59
N SER A 629 14.81 24.30 17.83
CA SER A 629 16.09 25.02 17.93
C SER A 629 16.24 25.74 19.26
N LYS A 630 15.13 26.18 19.89
CA LYS A 630 15.15 26.95 21.13
C LYS A 630 14.92 26.09 22.38
N ALA A 631 13.94 25.17 22.33
CA ALA A 631 13.51 24.39 23.52
C ALA A 631 13.80 22.88 23.39
N GLY A 632 14.48 22.43 22.33
CA GLY A 632 14.65 21.01 22.07
C GLY A 632 13.37 20.34 21.59
N ARG A 633 13.37 19.01 21.55
CA ARG A 633 12.24 18.23 21.05
C ARG A 633 11.16 18.07 22.12
N PRO A 634 9.91 18.54 21.86
CA PRO A 634 8.80 18.36 22.79
C PRO A 634 8.35 16.89 22.87
N ASP A 635 7.71 16.51 23.97
CA ASP A 635 6.98 15.24 24.06
C ASP A 635 5.67 15.33 23.25
N VAL A 636 5.79 15.11 21.95
CA VAL A 636 4.67 15.17 21.02
C VAL A 636 3.61 14.12 21.33
N ALA A 637 4.01 12.97 21.90
CA ALA A 637 3.08 11.90 22.25
C ALA A 637 2.18 12.29 23.44
N ALA A 638 2.75 12.91 24.46
CA ALA A 638 1.98 13.46 25.57
C ALA A 638 1.08 14.62 25.13
N LEU A 639 1.59 15.51 24.29
CA LEU A 639 0.81 16.62 23.74
C LEU A 639 -0.37 16.11 22.89
N ALA A 640 -0.17 15.11 22.06
CA ALA A 640 -1.23 14.50 21.25
C ALA A 640 -2.33 13.86 22.14
N GLU A 641 -1.93 13.15 23.20
CA GLU A 641 -2.89 12.59 24.16
C GLU A 641 -3.68 13.67 24.88
N ALA A 642 -3.02 14.71 25.39
CA ALA A 642 -3.66 15.83 26.07
C ALA A 642 -4.67 16.55 25.16
N THR A 643 -4.27 16.83 23.90
CA THR A 643 -5.15 17.44 22.90
C THR A 643 -6.35 16.56 22.58
N VAL A 644 -6.17 15.25 22.46
CA VAL A 644 -7.28 14.31 22.24
C VAL A 644 -8.24 14.32 23.42
N HIS A 645 -7.74 14.29 24.65
CA HIS A 645 -8.60 14.33 25.86
C HIS A 645 -9.36 15.66 25.99
N GLU A 646 -8.69 16.78 25.73
CA GLU A 646 -9.32 18.08 25.70
C GLU A 646 -10.44 18.18 24.66
N MET A 647 -10.16 17.69 23.45
CA MET A 647 -11.12 17.69 22.35
C MET A 647 -12.25 16.66 22.55
N ALA A 648 -11.99 15.52 23.21
CA ALA A 648 -13.01 14.51 23.50
C ALA A 648 -13.98 14.97 24.60
N GLY A 649 -13.53 15.81 25.55
CA GLY A 649 -14.34 16.31 26.66
C GLY A 649 -14.96 15.18 27.48
N ASP A 650 -16.18 15.38 27.96
CA ASP A 650 -16.92 14.42 28.80
C ASP A 650 -17.32 13.12 28.05
N GLU A 651 -17.24 13.08 26.71
CA GLU A 651 -17.58 11.89 25.95
C GLU A 651 -16.52 10.78 26.05
N GLY A 652 -15.27 11.15 26.39
CA GLY A 652 -14.18 10.27 26.78
C GLY A 652 -14.02 9.01 25.94
N VAL A 653 -14.38 7.86 26.52
CA VAL A 653 -14.17 6.50 25.93
C VAL A 653 -15.09 6.20 24.74
N ASP A 654 -16.22 6.86 24.60
CA ASP A 654 -17.21 6.64 23.55
C ASP A 654 -16.92 7.44 22.26
N CYS A 655 -15.98 8.39 22.34
CA CYS A 655 -15.55 9.22 21.21
C CYS A 655 -14.61 8.44 20.27
N ARG A 656 -14.87 8.53 18.98
CA ARG A 656 -13.99 7.97 17.95
C ARG A 656 -12.90 8.98 17.59
N VAL A 657 -11.66 8.58 17.74
CA VAL A 657 -10.49 9.42 17.51
C VAL A 657 -9.75 8.93 16.26
N GLY A 658 -9.54 9.81 15.30
CA GLY A 658 -8.66 9.60 14.16
C GLY A 658 -7.40 10.44 14.32
N VAL A 659 -6.24 9.83 14.21
CA VAL A 659 -4.95 10.50 14.28
C VAL A 659 -4.17 10.26 12.99
N VAL A 660 -3.69 11.34 12.36
CA VAL A 660 -2.72 11.25 11.27
C VAL A 660 -1.40 11.83 11.76
N VAL A 661 -0.32 11.09 11.56
CA VAL A 661 1.02 11.56 11.96
C VAL A 661 1.97 11.52 10.77
N SER A 662 2.74 12.62 10.59
CA SER A 662 3.78 12.72 9.57
C SER A 662 4.98 13.50 10.07
N GLY A 663 6.13 12.84 10.14
CA GLY A 663 7.37 13.42 10.60
C GLY A 663 8.48 12.37 10.74
N PRO A 664 9.55 12.68 11.51
CA PRO A 664 10.63 11.75 11.76
C PRO A 664 10.15 10.43 12.38
N ASP A 665 10.82 9.33 12.07
CA ASP A 665 10.46 7.97 12.54
C ASP A 665 10.29 7.87 14.07
N SER A 666 11.09 8.60 14.84
CA SER A 666 10.98 8.64 16.31
C SER A 666 9.68 9.25 16.78
N MET A 667 9.26 10.37 16.16
CA MET A 667 8.00 11.05 16.43
C MET A 667 6.82 10.17 16.02
N ASN A 668 6.85 9.65 14.80
CA ASN A 668 5.80 8.78 14.27
C ASN A 668 5.57 7.55 15.18
N ARG A 669 6.66 6.92 15.66
CA ARG A 669 6.59 5.80 16.59
C ARG A 669 6.05 6.22 17.96
N ALA A 670 6.48 7.35 18.50
CA ALA A 670 6.03 7.83 19.81
C ALA A 670 4.52 8.10 19.82
N VAL A 671 4.01 8.83 18.82
CA VAL A 671 2.57 9.11 18.66
C VAL A 671 1.80 7.80 18.41
N ARG A 672 2.29 6.90 17.55
CA ARG A 672 1.67 5.59 17.29
C ARG A 672 1.52 4.77 18.59
N ASN A 673 2.57 4.67 19.39
CA ASN A 673 2.55 3.89 20.61
C ASN A 673 1.66 4.54 21.69
N ARG A 674 1.55 5.88 21.69
CA ARG A 674 0.59 6.59 22.55
C ARG A 674 -0.84 6.29 22.12
N CYS A 675 -1.14 6.28 20.82
CA CYS A 675 -2.45 5.86 20.29
C CYS A 675 -2.78 4.40 20.66
N ALA A 676 -1.80 3.50 20.60
CA ALA A 676 -1.96 2.12 21.05
C ALA A 676 -2.29 2.05 22.55
N SER A 677 -1.62 2.86 23.39
CA SER A 677 -1.90 2.94 24.82
C SER A 677 -3.32 3.47 25.11
N MET A 678 -3.76 4.52 24.40
CA MET A 678 -5.13 5.03 24.51
C MET A 678 -6.17 3.98 24.10
N ALA A 679 -5.93 3.25 23.01
CA ALA A 679 -6.79 2.16 22.56
C ALA A 679 -6.85 1.01 23.58
N TRP A 680 -5.72 0.66 24.19
CA TRP A 680 -5.65 -0.33 25.27
C TRP A 680 -6.46 0.07 26.49
N ARG A 681 -6.47 1.36 26.85
CA ARG A 681 -7.29 1.94 27.93
C ARG A 681 -8.77 2.06 27.57
N GLY A 682 -9.15 1.67 26.35
CA GLY A 682 -10.54 1.54 25.94
C GLY A 682 -11.08 2.67 25.06
N MET A 683 -10.26 3.62 24.62
CA MET A 683 -10.68 4.61 23.62
C MET A 683 -10.77 3.98 22.21
N ASP A 684 -11.67 4.47 21.36
CA ASP A 684 -11.74 4.04 19.95
C ASP A 684 -10.82 4.90 19.08
N VAL A 685 -9.53 4.54 19.06
CA VAL A 685 -8.48 5.28 18.35
C VAL A 685 -8.05 4.55 17.10
N ASN A 686 -8.00 5.27 15.98
CA ASN A 686 -7.39 4.84 14.73
C ASN A 686 -6.23 5.77 14.38
N ILE A 687 -5.18 5.24 13.76
CA ILE A 687 -4.01 6.01 13.36
C ILE A 687 -3.56 5.66 11.95
N ALA A 688 -3.25 6.69 11.16
CA ALA A 688 -2.52 6.58 9.91
C ALA A 688 -1.15 7.29 10.04
N VAL A 689 -0.12 6.69 9.46
CA VAL A 689 1.23 7.26 9.46
C VAL A 689 1.63 7.54 8.02
N GLU A 690 1.71 8.81 7.69
CA GLU A 690 2.18 9.27 6.40
C GLU A 690 3.70 9.47 6.47
N LYS A 691 4.44 8.65 5.74
CA LYS A 691 5.91 8.70 5.73
C LYS A 691 6.41 9.38 4.48
N TYR A 692 7.32 10.34 4.68
CA TYR A 692 8.18 10.93 3.64
C TYR A 692 9.60 10.49 3.93
N GLY A 693 10.23 9.90 2.98
CA GLY A 693 11.60 9.43 3.05
C GLY A 693 11.70 7.99 2.55
N TRP A 694 12.47 7.83 1.54
CA TRP A 694 12.74 6.57 0.82
C TRP A 694 13.95 5.87 1.41
#